data_79ed24924b3cc5d4c36fec051c3729f5
#
_entry.id   79ed24924b3cc5d4c36fec051c3729f5
#
_cell.length_a   1.000
_cell.length_b   1.000
_cell.length_c   1.000
_cell.angle_alpha   90.00
_cell.angle_beta   90.00
_cell.angle_gamma   90.00
#
_symmetry.space_group_name_H-M   'P 1'
#
loop_
_entity.id
_entity.type
_entity.pdbx_description
1 polymer ?
#
loop_
_entity_poly.entity_id
_entity_poly.type
_entity_poly.pdbx_seq_one_letter_code
_entity_poly.pdbx_strand_id
1 'polypeptide(L)'
;MEYNFREIEKKWQAQWVADKTYHTTEDPNKQKFYVLNMFPYPSGAGLHVGHPLGYIASDIYARFKRLEGYNVLNPMGYDAYGLPAEQYAIQTGQHPEVTTVANIARYRQQLDNIGFSFDWDREVRTCDPKYYHWTQWAFQKMFQSFFCNSCQKAQPIEKLIAHFEEKGTEGLNVAESEHLEFTAEEWKAMNDVEKQKTLMNYRIAYLGETMVNWCPGLGTVLANDEVVNGVSERGGYPVVQKKMQQWCLRTSAYSQRLLDGLETIQWSDSIKETQKNWIGRSEGTEMQFKVAGQDFDFTIFTTRADTIFGVTFMVLAPESELVEKLTTADQKAAVDEYLAYVKKRTELDRMANHSVTGVFSGSYAVNPFTGENIPIWISEYVLAGYGTGAIMAVPAHDSRDYAFAKHFNLPIIPLIEGADVSEESFDAKEGIVQNSPVAGKQTLDGFSLNGLTVKEAIAATKKFVTEKGLGRVKVNYRLRDAIFSRQRYWGEPFPVYYKDGMPQMVPEDCLPLELPEIETYKPTETGEPPLGRAKMWAWDVEKKQVVDKALVDNKTVFPLELNTMPGFAGSSAYYLRYMDPHDDKCLVSKEADNYWQNVDLYVGGCEHATGHLIYSRFWNKFLFDLGVSCKEEPFQKLVNQGMIQGRSNFVYRINSDDHSKAPVFVSAGLKKDYDVTPIHVDVNIVSADVLDIDAFKAWRPEYADAEFILEDGKYICGWAVEKMSKSMFNVVNPDMIVEKYGADTLRLYEMFLGPVEASKPWDTNGIDGCFRFLKKFWNLYYENRTDNFLPSANAEASADSMKTLHKLIKKVTDDIENFSYNTSISAFMIAVSEFAQQKCRNKQVLEQLVVLIAPFAPHIAEELWHVLGNETTVCDAQWPKFEAKYLVESEVQLTISFNGKARFQKKFPADATNDAIQQAVLADEQSQKYLDGKTVVKVIVVPKKIVNVVIK
;
A
#
# COMPACT_ATOMS: atom_id res chain seq x y z
N MET A 1 15.70 -43.86 -3.89
CA MET A 1 15.09 -43.13 -2.73
C MET A 1 13.92 -42.32 -3.25
N GLU A 2 12.76 -42.44 -2.64
CA GLU A 2 11.62 -41.57 -2.97
C GLU A 2 11.83 -40.18 -2.39
N TYR A 3 11.26 -39.18 -3.06
CA TYR A 3 11.23 -37.82 -2.57
C TYR A 3 10.34 -37.71 -1.33
N ASN A 4 10.94 -37.70 -0.15
CA ASN A 4 10.23 -37.54 1.12
C ASN A 4 10.34 -36.11 1.62
N PHE A 5 9.46 -35.24 1.12
CA PHE A 5 9.48 -33.82 1.46
C PHE A 5 9.27 -33.57 2.96
N ARG A 6 8.45 -34.38 3.65
CA ARG A 6 8.16 -34.19 5.08
C ARG A 6 9.43 -34.30 5.94
N GLU A 7 10.28 -35.29 5.66
CA GLU A 7 11.53 -35.46 6.40
C GLU A 7 12.56 -34.41 6.00
N ILE A 8 12.68 -34.14 4.69
CA ILE A 8 13.63 -33.18 4.15
C ILE A 8 13.37 -31.76 4.68
N GLU A 9 12.11 -31.30 4.64
CA GLU A 9 11.75 -29.97 5.09
C GLU A 9 11.96 -29.78 6.59
N LYS A 10 11.52 -30.71 7.42
CA LYS A 10 11.75 -30.67 8.87
C LYS A 10 13.25 -30.69 9.23
N LYS A 11 14.01 -31.53 8.58
CA LYS A 11 15.46 -31.66 8.79
C LYS A 11 16.15 -30.30 8.55
N TRP A 12 15.91 -29.69 7.39
CA TRP A 12 16.62 -28.47 7.03
C TRP A 12 16.11 -27.23 7.76
N GLN A 13 14.83 -27.13 8.03
CA GLN A 13 14.29 -26.07 8.88
C GLN A 13 14.94 -26.09 10.28
N ALA A 14 15.09 -27.26 10.89
CA ALA A 14 15.77 -27.41 12.16
C ALA A 14 17.27 -27.07 12.06
N GLN A 15 17.94 -27.50 11.00
CA GLN A 15 19.36 -27.23 10.79
C GLN A 15 19.64 -25.74 10.58
N TRP A 16 18.84 -25.05 9.77
CA TRP A 16 18.99 -23.60 9.55
C TRP A 16 18.84 -22.79 10.82
N VAL A 17 17.95 -23.19 11.71
CA VAL A 17 17.79 -22.57 13.03
C VAL A 17 19.01 -22.83 13.90
N ALA A 18 19.47 -24.09 13.97
CA ALA A 18 20.64 -24.49 14.78
C ALA A 18 21.92 -23.77 14.35
N ASP A 19 22.14 -23.64 13.04
CA ASP A 19 23.32 -23.00 12.45
C ASP A 19 23.20 -21.48 12.34
N LYS A 20 22.03 -20.91 12.69
CA LYS A 20 21.73 -19.49 12.49
C LYS A 20 22.03 -19.02 11.07
N THR A 21 21.63 -19.81 10.08
CA THR A 21 21.99 -19.67 8.66
C THR A 21 21.62 -18.29 8.11
N TYR A 22 20.54 -17.70 8.58
CA TYR A 22 20.03 -16.41 8.08
C TYR A 22 20.37 -15.22 8.97
N HIS A 23 21.12 -15.45 10.03
CA HIS A 23 21.61 -14.37 10.89
C HIS A 23 22.59 -13.48 10.12
N THR A 24 22.36 -12.18 10.20
CA THR A 24 23.10 -11.18 9.43
C THR A 24 23.66 -10.09 10.36
N THR A 25 24.90 -9.75 10.12
CA THR A 25 25.60 -8.63 10.79
C THR A 25 26.16 -7.67 9.74
N GLU A 26 26.57 -6.48 10.17
CA GLU A 26 27.22 -5.51 9.31
C GLU A 26 28.63 -6.03 8.93
N ASP A 27 28.81 -6.32 7.64
CA ASP A 27 30.09 -6.78 7.07
C ASP A 27 30.63 -5.75 6.06
N PRO A 28 31.65 -4.95 6.43
CA PRO A 28 32.16 -3.91 5.56
C PRO A 28 32.83 -4.43 4.27
N ASN A 29 33.13 -5.74 4.22
CA ASN A 29 33.73 -6.37 3.04
C ASN A 29 32.70 -6.86 2.01
N LYS A 30 31.43 -6.80 2.35
CA LYS A 30 30.32 -7.20 1.47
C LYS A 30 29.39 -6.03 1.19
N GLN A 31 28.92 -5.95 -0.06
CA GLN A 31 27.86 -5.02 -0.42
C GLN A 31 26.55 -5.47 0.24
N LYS A 32 25.86 -4.54 0.88
CA LYS A 32 24.59 -4.81 1.53
C LYS A 32 23.45 -4.97 0.53
N PHE A 33 22.44 -5.74 0.89
CA PHE A 33 21.14 -5.75 0.25
C PHE A 33 20.04 -5.93 1.30
N TYR A 34 19.15 -4.97 1.41
CA TYR A 34 18.08 -4.96 2.41
C TYR A 34 16.73 -5.27 1.72
N VAL A 35 16.22 -6.46 1.95
CA VAL A 35 14.89 -6.92 1.49
C VAL A 35 13.92 -6.84 2.65
N LEU A 36 12.77 -6.22 2.44
CA LEU A 36 11.75 -6.08 3.48
C LEU A 36 10.36 -6.37 2.93
N ASN A 37 9.59 -7.11 3.70
CA ASN A 37 8.15 -7.27 3.51
C ASN A 37 7.39 -6.34 4.45
N MET A 38 6.22 -5.87 4.02
CA MET A 38 5.27 -5.31 4.96
C MET A 38 4.89 -6.41 5.96
N PHE A 39 5.21 -6.17 7.23
CA PHE A 39 5.02 -7.18 8.27
C PHE A 39 3.54 -7.45 8.57
N PRO A 40 3.18 -8.67 8.96
CA PRO A 40 1.79 -9.05 9.15
C PRO A 40 1.22 -8.49 10.46
N TYR A 41 -0.09 -8.26 10.44
CA TYR A 41 -0.90 -8.12 11.65
C TYR A 41 -1.36 -9.51 12.11
N PRO A 42 -0.98 -10.00 13.29
CA PRO A 42 -1.27 -11.37 13.73
C PRO A 42 -2.74 -11.52 14.14
N SER A 43 -3.57 -12.01 13.24
CA SER A 43 -4.98 -12.30 13.49
C SER A 43 -5.22 -13.75 13.94
N GLY A 44 -6.31 -14.00 14.69
CA GLY A 44 -6.56 -15.30 15.34
C GLY A 44 -6.71 -16.52 14.43
N ALA A 45 -6.97 -16.35 13.14
CA ALA A 45 -7.09 -17.48 12.22
C ALA A 45 -5.76 -17.93 11.59
N GLY A 46 -4.67 -17.22 11.84
CA GLY A 46 -3.42 -17.43 11.14
C GLY A 46 -3.44 -16.93 9.70
N LEU A 47 -2.45 -17.35 8.93
CA LEU A 47 -2.29 -17.02 7.52
C LEU A 47 -3.26 -17.84 6.66
N HIS A 48 -3.75 -17.26 5.57
CA HIS A 48 -4.28 -17.98 4.42
C HIS A 48 -3.28 -17.97 3.26
N VAL A 49 -3.49 -18.78 2.21
CA VAL A 49 -2.56 -18.93 1.09
C VAL A 49 -2.26 -17.63 0.32
N GLY A 50 -3.08 -16.59 0.49
CA GLY A 50 -2.82 -15.29 -0.12
C GLY A 50 -1.72 -14.47 0.55
N HIS A 51 -1.47 -14.67 1.86
CA HIS A 51 -0.45 -13.93 2.60
C HIS A 51 0.97 -14.25 2.16
N PRO A 52 1.37 -15.53 1.93
CA PRO A 52 2.74 -15.85 1.59
C PRO A 52 3.17 -15.39 0.21
N LEU A 53 2.27 -14.99 -0.68
CA LEU A 53 2.60 -14.61 -2.05
C LEU A 53 3.74 -13.58 -2.12
N GLY A 54 3.60 -12.47 -1.41
CA GLY A 54 4.61 -11.43 -1.33
C GLY A 54 5.88 -11.90 -0.62
N TYR A 55 5.72 -12.69 0.44
CA TYR A 55 6.85 -13.21 1.23
C TYR A 55 7.68 -14.21 0.42
N ILE A 56 7.07 -15.09 -0.37
CA ILE A 56 7.77 -16.01 -1.26
C ILE A 56 8.51 -15.23 -2.35
N ALA A 57 7.84 -14.25 -2.95
CA ALA A 57 8.44 -13.42 -4.00
C ALA A 57 9.71 -12.70 -3.51
N SER A 58 9.65 -12.08 -2.33
CA SER A 58 10.80 -11.41 -1.72
C SER A 58 11.87 -12.38 -1.23
N ASP A 59 11.49 -13.54 -0.73
CA ASP A 59 12.44 -14.58 -0.26
C ASP A 59 13.26 -15.16 -1.41
N ILE A 60 12.65 -15.38 -2.57
CA ILE A 60 13.37 -15.77 -3.79
C ILE A 60 14.43 -14.73 -4.13
N TYR A 61 14.06 -13.46 -4.10
CA TYR A 61 14.98 -12.37 -4.41
C TYR A 61 16.10 -12.24 -3.36
N ALA A 62 15.79 -12.38 -2.08
CA ALA A 62 16.75 -12.37 -0.99
C ALA A 62 17.78 -13.50 -1.11
N ARG A 63 17.31 -14.72 -1.38
CA ARG A 63 18.19 -15.87 -1.60
C ARG A 63 19.05 -15.71 -2.83
N PHE A 64 18.50 -15.20 -3.91
CA PHE A 64 19.24 -14.89 -5.13
C PHE A 64 20.36 -13.87 -4.88
N LYS A 65 20.08 -12.76 -4.18
CA LYS A 65 21.10 -11.77 -3.86
C LYS A 65 22.20 -12.31 -2.95
N ARG A 66 21.87 -13.18 -2.02
CA ARG A 66 22.87 -13.86 -1.20
C ARG A 66 23.78 -14.75 -2.05
N LEU A 67 23.23 -15.50 -3.00
CA LEU A 67 23.98 -16.32 -3.94
C LEU A 67 24.86 -15.48 -4.90
N GLU A 68 24.50 -14.24 -5.15
CA GLU A 68 25.33 -13.27 -5.86
C GLU A 68 26.46 -12.68 -5.01
N GLY A 69 26.52 -13.00 -3.71
CA GLY A 69 27.58 -12.58 -2.79
C GLY A 69 27.23 -11.34 -1.95
N TYR A 70 26.02 -10.84 -2.01
CA TYR A 70 25.58 -9.74 -1.14
C TYR A 70 25.41 -10.19 0.31
N ASN A 71 25.61 -9.24 1.22
CA ASN A 71 25.20 -9.39 2.60
C ASN A 71 23.71 -8.96 2.71
N VAL A 72 22.84 -9.94 2.88
CA VAL A 72 21.38 -9.72 2.78
C VAL A 72 20.77 -9.60 4.17
N LEU A 73 20.08 -8.48 4.41
CA LEU A 73 19.18 -8.31 5.55
C LEU A 73 17.75 -8.62 5.11
N ASN A 74 17.15 -9.65 5.68
CA ASN A 74 15.76 -10.06 5.43
C ASN A 74 15.04 -10.33 6.76
N PRO A 75 14.63 -9.27 7.48
CA PRO A 75 14.02 -9.40 8.80
C PRO A 75 12.51 -9.64 8.70
N MET A 76 11.92 -10.09 9.80
CA MET A 76 10.49 -10.23 9.96
C MET A 76 10.07 -9.94 11.39
N GLY A 77 8.87 -9.46 11.56
CA GLY A 77 8.24 -9.15 12.84
C GLY A 77 6.73 -9.01 12.71
N TYR A 78 6.12 -8.32 13.66
CA TYR A 78 4.66 -8.25 13.75
C TYR A 78 4.17 -6.85 14.08
N ASP A 79 3.19 -6.38 13.31
CA ASP A 79 2.38 -5.22 13.67
C ASP A 79 1.29 -5.71 14.63
N ALA A 80 1.46 -5.41 15.92
CA ALA A 80 0.73 -6.13 16.97
C ALA A 80 -0.21 -5.25 17.79
N TYR A 81 -0.30 -3.95 17.49
CA TYR A 81 -1.28 -3.04 18.08
C TYR A 81 -2.48 -2.83 17.16
N GLY A 82 -3.62 -2.44 17.71
CA GLY A 82 -4.77 -2.01 16.95
C GLY A 82 -6.11 -2.63 17.37
N LEU A 83 -7.13 -2.25 16.65
CA LEU A 83 -8.54 -2.51 16.96
C LEU A 83 -8.94 -4.00 17.01
N PRO A 84 -8.39 -4.90 16.16
CA PRO A 84 -8.86 -6.30 16.17
C PRO A 84 -8.63 -7.04 17.48
N ALA A 85 -7.46 -6.86 18.09
CA ALA A 85 -7.14 -7.50 19.37
C ALA A 85 -7.95 -6.89 20.51
N GLU A 86 -8.18 -5.58 20.48
CA GLU A 86 -8.99 -4.89 21.48
C GLU A 86 -10.47 -5.30 21.41
N GLN A 87 -11.05 -5.41 20.22
CA GLN A 87 -12.43 -5.87 20.06
C GLN A 87 -12.62 -7.30 20.58
N TYR A 88 -11.67 -8.18 20.32
CA TYR A 88 -11.70 -9.51 20.88
C TYR A 88 -11.61 -9.50 22.42
N ALA A 89 -10.75 -8.64 22.97
CA ALA A 89 -10.64 -8.44 24.41
C ALA A 89 -11.94 -7.89 25.03
N ILE A 90 -12.62 -6.96 24.37
CA ILE A 90 -13.93 -6.46 24.80
C ILE A 90 -14.98 -7.58 24.84
N GLN A 91 -14.98 -8.46 23.86
CA GLN A 91 -15.92 -9.56 23.75
C GLN A 91 -15.67 -10.67 24.77
N THR A 92 -14.42 -10.98 25.05
CA THR A 92 -14.02 -12.14 25.87
C THR A 92 -13.61 -11.78 27.29
N GLY A 93 -13.33 -10.50 27.57
CA GLY A 93 -12.74 -10.05 28.84
C GLY A 93 -11.26 -10.43 29.01
N GLN A 94 -10.63 -11.03 27.98
CA GLN A 94 -9.23 -11.43 28.02
C GLN A 94 -8.32 -10.26 27.65
N HIS A 95 -7.16 -10.13 28.32
CA HIS A 95 -6.19 -9.07 28.00
C HIS A 95 -5.71 -9.20 26.53
N PRO A 96 -5.65 -8.10 25.74
CA PRO A 96 -5.27 -8.15 24.34
C PRO A 96 -3.90 -8.78 24.08
N GLU A 97 -2.95 -8.62 25.00
CA GLU A 97 -1.62 -9.21 24.91
C GLU A 97 -1.65 -10.74 24.83
N VAL A 98 -2.49 -11.39 25.62
CA VAL A 98 -2.58 -12.87 25.66
C VAL A 98 -2.96 -13.41 24.28
N THR A 99 -3.97 -12.83 23.67
CA THR A 99 -4.41 -13.20 22.31
C THR A 99 -3.34 -12.86 21.27
N THR A 100 -2.73 -11.70 21.39
CA THR A 100 -1.68 -11.23 20.45
C THR A 100 -0.47 -12.17 20.49
N VAL A 101 0.02 -12.56 21.68
CA VAL A 101 1.15 -13.49 21.83
C VAL A 101 0.81 -14.86 21.23
N ALA A 102 -0.39 -15.38 21.47
CA ALA A 102 -0.84 -16.64 20.88
C ALA A 102 -0.91 -16.58 19.34
N ASN A 103 -1.42 -15.48 18.80
CA ASN A 103 -1.51 -15.28 17.37
C ASN A 103 -0.11 -15.14 16.73
N ILE A 104 0.81 -14.43 17.37
CA ILE A 104 2.20 -14.32 16.92
C ILE A 104 2.85 -15.70 16.86
N ALA A 105 2.68 -16.53 17.88
CA ALA A 105 3.21 -17.89 17.91
C ALA A 105 2.66 -18.73 16.74
N ARG A 106 1.37 -18.58 16.44
CA ARG A 106 0.71 -19.25 15.32
C ARG A 106 1.28 -18.80 13.97
N TYR A 107 1.41 -17.50 13.76
CA TYR A 107 2.01 -16.94 12.55
C TYR A 107 3.46 -17.38 12.36
N ARG A 108 4.24 -17.36 13.45
CA ARG A 108 5.63 -17.82 13.43
C ARG A 108 5.73 -19.28 13.00
N GLN A 109 4.89 -20.15 13.56
CA GLN A 109 4.87 -21.56 13.18
C GLN A 109 4.57 -21.75 11.69
N GLN A 110 3.58 -21.02 11.15
CA GLN A 110 3.23 -21.11 9.73
C GLN A 110 4.34 -20.59 8.82
N LEU A 111 4.98 -19.48 9.19
CA LEU A 111 6.11 -18.92 8.43
C LEU A 111 7.32 -19.87 8.45
N ASP A 112 7.64 -20.44 9.59
CA ASP A 112 8.74 -21.42 9.71
C ASP A 112 8.48 -22.67 8.85
N ASN A 113 7.24 -23.14 8.80
CA ASN A 113 6.86 -24.29 7.98
C ASN A 113 6.98 -24.05 6.48
N ILE A 114 6.91 -22.79 6.03
CA ILE A 114 7.12 -22.43 4.60
C ILE A 114 8.60 -22.29 4.27
N GLY A 115 9.47 -22.12 5.27
CA GLY A 115 10.92 -22.14 5.12
C GLY A 115 11.51 -20.84 4.55
N PHE A 116 11.08 -19.69 5.06
CA PHE A 116 11.64 -18.40 4.69
C PHE A 116 13.05 -18.18 5.25
N SER A 117 13.84 -17.34 4.56
CA SER A 117 15.18 -16.94 4.98
C SER A 117 15.18 -15.71 5.90
N PHE A 118 14.22 -15.62 6.83
CA PHE A 118 14.13 -14.51 7.75
C PHE A 118 15.18 -14.58 8.85
N ASP A 119 15.79 -13.42 9.15
CA ASP A 119 16.63 -13.24 10.33
C ASP A 119 15.76 -12.95 11.56
N TRP A 120 15.35 -13.98 12.25
CA TRP A 120 14.50 -13.88 13.45
C TRP A 120 15.20 -13.27 14.67
N ASP A 121 16.52 -13.19 14.69
CA ASP A 121 17.24 -12.47 15.75
C ASP A 121 16.95 -10.95 15.71
N ARG A 122 16.40 -10.46 14.60
CA ARG A 122 15.98 -9.07 14.41
C ARG A 122 14.46 -8.86 14.49
N GLU A 123 13.72 -9.83 15.02
CA GLU A 123 12.27 -9.72 15.21
C GLU A 123 11.91 -8.49 16.03
N VAL A 124 10.89 -7.74 15.56
CA VAL A 124 10.26 -6.66 16.30
C VAL A 124 8.77 -6.91 16.44
N ARG A 125 8.20 -6.40 17.53
CA ARG A 125 6.75 -6.40 17.80
C ARG A 125 6.35 -5.00 18.21
N THR A 126 5.42 -4.38 17.51
CA THR A 126 5.04 -3.00 17.80
C THR A 126 4.44 -2.82 19.20
N CYS A 127 3.92 -3.87 19.81
CA CYS A 127 3.39 -3.87 21.18
C CYS A 127 4.45 -4.10 22.26
N ASP A 128 5.70 -4.37 21.90
CA ASP A 128 6.78 -4.53 22.86
C ASP A 128 7.24 -3.16 23.39
N PRO A 129 7.29 -2.93 24.71
CA PRO A 129 7.81 -1.68 25.28
C PRO A 129 9.18 -1.28 24.79
N LYS A 130 10.08 -2.22 24.55
CA LYS A 130 11.40 -1.96 23.97
C LYS A 130 11.34 -1.41 22.55
N TYR A 131 10.29 -1.78 21.81
CA TYR A 131 10.04 -1.26 20.47
C TYR A 131 9.37 0.11 20.52
N TYR A 132 8.21 0.25 21.17
CA TYR A 132 7.47 1.50 21.15
C TYR A 132 8.11 2.61 21.99
N HIS A 133 9.12 2.32 22.80
CA HIS A 133 10.04 3.32 23.35
C HIS A 133 10.46 4.32 22.26
N TRP A 134 10.85 3.82 21.09
CA TRP A 134 11.35 4.66 19.99
C TRP A 134 10.22 5.35 19.22
N THR A 135 9.03 4.80 19.21
CA THR A 135 7.83 5.49 18.71
C THR A 135 7.48 6.68 19.59
N GLN A 136 7.52 6.49 20.91
CA GLN A 136 7.31 7.56 21.87
C GLN A 136 8.40 8.65 21.78
N TRP A 137 9.64 8.24 21.66
CA TRP A 137 10.77 9.14 21.46
C TRP A 137 10.61 10.01 20.21
N ALA A 138 10.25 9.38 19.08
CA ALA A 138 10.02 10.11 17.82
C ALA A 138 8.89 11.12 17.94
N PHE A 139 7.81 10.76 18.61
CA PHE A 139 6.71 11.68 18.92
C PHE A 139 7.18 12.89 19.73
N GLN A 140 7.99 12.67 20.77
CA GLN A 140 8.56 13.75 21.56
C GLN A 140 9.43 14.68 20.70
N LYS A 141 10.24 14.12 19.81
CA LYS A 141 11.06 14.92 18.89
C LYS A 141 10.21 15.73 17.91
N MET A 142 9.10 15.20 17.44
CA MET A 142 8.14 15.94 16.61
C MET A 142 7.47 17.06 17.40
N PHE A 143 7.12 16.84 18.66
CA PHE A 143 6.60 17.88 19.55
C PHE A 143 7.61 18.99 19.81
N GLN A 144 8.89 18.66 19.92
CA GLN A 144 10.00 19.59 20.15
C GLN A 144 10.53 20.26 18.87
N SER A 145 9.83 20.10 17.75
CA SER A 145 10.26 20.60 16.45
C SER A 145 9.18 21.43 15.78
N PHE A 146 9.61 22.37 14.93
CA PHE A 146 8.78 23.08 13.98
C PHE A 146 9.33 22.89 12.57
N PHE A 147 8.53 23.18 11.53
CA PHE A 147 8.97 23.06 10.15
C PHE A 147 9.30 24.43 9.55
N CYS A 148 10.52 24.61 9.13
CA CYS A 148 10.99 25.82 8.44
C CYS A 148 10.72 25.71 6.94
N ASN A 149 9.85 26.57 6.40
CA ASN A 149 9.54 26.58 4.98
C ASN A 149 10.71 27.03 4.10
N SER A 150 11.55 27.94 4.60
CA SER A 150 12.70 28.48 3.85
C SER A 150 13.78 27.43 3.60
N CYS A 151 14.09 26.60 4.61
CA CYS A 151 15.07 25.54 4.50
C CYS A 151 14.45 24.15 4.24
N GLN A 152 13.12 24.06 4.18
CA GLN A 152 12.36 22.85 3.88
C GLN A 152 12.72 21.65 4.79
N LYS A 153 12.85 21.89 6.09
CA LYS A 153 13.14 20.84 7.08
C LYS A 153 12.69 21.19 8.49
N ALA A 154 12.58 20.16 9.32
CA ALA A 154 12.34 20.32 10.74
C ALA A 154 13.52 20.99 11.43
N GLN A 155 13.22 21.84 12.40
CA GLN A 155 14.17 22.54 13.25
C GLN A 155 13.73 22.43 14.72
N PRO A 156 14.68 22.49 15.67
CA PRO A 156 14.36 22.51 17.10
C PRO A 156 13.49 23.71 17.47
N ILE A 157 12.49 23.50 18.33
CA ILE A 157 11.53 24.53 18.74
C ILE A 157 12.19 25.71 19.44
N GLU A 158 13.34 25.51 20.08
CA GLU A 158 14.14 26.55 20.75
C GLU A 158 14.59 27.65 19.80
N LYS A 159 14.84 27.30 18.53
CA LYS A 159 15.13 28.31 17.48
C LYS A 159 13.96 29.22 17.19
N LEU A 160 12.75 28.67 17.22
CA LEU A 160 11.53 29.44 17.04
C LEU A 160 11.27 30.35 18.24
N ILE A 161 11.48 29.86 19.46
CA ILE A 161 11.35 30.62 20.69
C ILE A 161 12.34 31.81 20.68
N ALA A 162 13.59 31.56 20.29
CA ALA A 162 14.58 32.62 20.16
C ALA A 162 14.20 33.70 19.13
N HIS A 163 13.61 33.29 18.01
CA HIS A 163 13.09 34.22 17.00
C HIS A 163 11.94 35.08 17.58
N PHE A 164 11.02 34.48 18.32
CA PHE A 164 9.91 35.20 18.95
C PHE A 164 10.41 36.21 20.01
N GLU A 165 11.45 35.88 20.78
CA GLU A 165 12.04 36.77 21.74
C GLU A 165 12.74 37.98 21.13
N GLU A 166 13.31 37.80 19.91
CA GLU A 166 14.00 38.87 19.21
C GLU A 166 13.10 39.72 18.32
N LYS A 167 12.17 39.10 17.61
CA LYS A 167 11.40 39.71 16.49
C LYS A 167 9.90 39.45 16.51
N GLY A 168 9.40 38.65 17.46
CA GLY A 168 8.01 38.18 17.35
C GLY A 168 7.83 37.34 16.09
N THR A 169 6.79 37.59 15.33
CA THR A 169 6.48 36.90 14.07
C THR A 169 7.06 37.60 12.82
N GLU A 170 7.80 38.70 12.98
CA GLU A 170 8.36 39.44 11.85
C GLU A 170 9.36 38.57 11.07
N GLY A 171 9.14 38.48 9.75
CA GLY A 171 9.99 37.70 8.84
C GLY A 171 9.93 36.19 9.01
N LEU A 172 8.95 35.67 9.77
CA LEU A 172 8.77 34.25 10.00
C LEU A 172 8.20 33.57 8.75
N ASN A 173 8.84 32.47 8.32
CA ASN A 173 8.35 31.62 7.23
C ASN A 173 8.44 30.16 7.64
N VAL A 174 7.40 29.72 8.33
CA VAL A 174 7.31 28.39 8.94
C VAL A 174 5.93 27.78 8.67
N ALA A 175 5.81 26.47 8.80
CA ALA A 175 4.51 25.81 8.77
C ALA A 175 3.73 26.15 10.05
N GLU A 176 2.47 26.54 9.88
CA GLU A 176 1.58 26.98 10.95
C GLU A 176 0.16 26.48 10.72
N SER A 177 -0.62 26.31 11.80
CA SER A 177 -2.05 25.97 11.71
C SER A 177 -2.88 27.20 11.37
N GLU A 178 -2.58 28.32 12.04
CA GLU A 178 -3.20 29.62 11.85
C GLU A 178 -2.13 30.69 11.71
N HIS A 179 -2.42 31.73 10.93
CA HIS A 179 -1.52 32.86 10.82
C HIS A 179 -1.65 33.77 12.05
N LEU A 180 -0.55 33.89 12.79
CA LEU A 180 -0.49 34.74 13.97
C LEU A 180 0.51 35.89 13.73
N GLU A 181 0.17 37.06 14.26
CA GLU A 181 1.02 38.23 14.25
C GLU A 181 1.15 38.79 15.66
N PHE A 182 2.40 38.88 16.15
CA PHE A 182 2.73 39.50 17.44
C PHE A 182 4.17 39.99 17.46
N THR A 183 4.44 41.00 18.30
CA THR A 183 5.77 41.57 18.51
C THR A 183 6.56 40.76 19.54
N ALA A 184 7.86 41.04 19.62
CA ALA A 184 8.72 40.47 20.65
C ALA A 184 8.26 40.85 22.07
N GLU A 185 7.76 42.09 22.25
CA GLU A 185 7.21 42.57 23.51
C GLU A 185 5.94 41.84 23.90
N GLU A 186 5.04 41.63 22.95
CA GLU A 186 3.82 40.84 23.17
C GLU A 186 4.14 39.39 23.53
N TRP A 187 5.11 38.77 22.87
CA TRP A 187 5.58 37.43 23.24
C TRP A 187 6.11 37.38 24.69
N LYS A 188 6.95 38.34 25.08
CA LYS A 188 7.54 38.40 26.43
C LYS A 188 6.48 38.64 27.48
N ALA A 189 5.40 39.34 27.16
CA ALA A 189 4.26 39.60 28.04
C ALA A 189 3.36 38.39 28.26
N MET A 190 3.40 37.37 27.38
CA MET A 190 2.61 36.15 27.52
C MET A 190 3.02 35.36 28.76
N ASN A 191 2.04 34.80 29.47
CA ASN A 191 2.30 33.82 30.50
C ASN A 191 2.68 32.45 29.88
N ASP A 192 3.09 31.49 30.70
CA ASP A 192 3.55 30.18 30.23
C ASP A 192 2.48 29.43 29.45
N VAL A 193 1.21 29.48 29.86
CA VAL A 193 0.10 28.83 29.15
C VAL A 193 -0.11 29.45 27.77
N GLU A 194 -0.09 30.77 27.70
CA GLU A 194 -0.24 31.51 26.42
C GLU A 194 0.90 31.21 25.48
N LYS A 195 2.17 31.15 25.96
CA LYS A 195 3.34 30.75 25.17
C LYS A 195 3.19 29.32 24.64
N GLN A 196 2.76 28.38 25.49
CA GLN A 196 2.56 26.99 25.06
C GLN A 196 1.45 26.85 24.00
N LYS A 197 0.36 27.58 24.15
CA LYS A 197 -0.71 27.64 23.12
C LYS A 197 -0.21 28.21 21.81
N THR A 198 0.59 29.26 21.87
CA THR A 198 1.20 29.86 20.67
C THR A 198 2.16 28.89 19.98
N LEU A 199 3.03 28.21 20.73
CA LEU A 199 3.96 27.22 20.17
C LEU A 199 3.25 26.03 19.57
N MET A 200 2.08 25.63 20.11
CA MET A 200 1.28 24.53 19.56
C MET A 200 0.87 24.77 18.09
N ASN A 201 0.71 26.04 17.72
CA ASN A 201 0.42 26.45 16.35
C ASN A 201 1.50 26.07 15.32
N TYR A 202 2.73 25.79 15.79
CA TYR A 202 3.91 25.57 14.94
C TYR A 202 4.54 24.20 15.07
N ARG A 203 4.24 23.45 16.14
CA ARG A 203 4.84 22.14 16.40
C ARG A 203 4.50 21.14 15.30
N ILE A 204 5.38 20.20 15.02
CA ILE A 204 5.13 19.11 14.06
C ILE A 204 4.14 18.11 14.66
N ALA A 205 4.30 17.72 15.91
CA ALA A 205 3.24 17.03 16.66
C ALA A 205 2.52 18.06 17.54
N TYR A 206 1.23 18.22 17.36
CA TYR A 206 0.45 19.24 18.05
C TYR A 206 -0.93 18.74 18.45
N LEU A 207 -1.48 19.35 19.48
CA LEU A 207 -2.82 19.12 19.97
C LEU A 207 -3.75 20.18 19.37
N GLY A 208 -4.73 19.78 18.58
CA GLY A 208 -5.64 20.68 17.85
C GLY A 208 -7.06 20.16 17.78
N GLU A 209 -8.01 21.07 17.57
CA GLU A 209 -9.38 20.71 17.26
C GLU A 209 -9.55 20.44 15.77
N THR A 210 -10.04 19.27 15.43
CA THR A 210 -10.23 18.87 14.03
C THR A 210 -11.48 18.03 13.85
N MET A 211 -12.01 18.01 12.63
CA MET A 211 -13.11 17.12 12.23
C MET A 211 -12.57 15.71 12.09
N VAL A 212 -13.21 14.75 12.75
CA VAL A 212 -12.80 13.36 12.80
C VAL A 212 -13.95 12.43 12.43
N ASN A 213 -13.58 11.23 11.93
CA ASN A 213 -14.52 10.13 11.72
C ASN A 213 -14.79 9.45 13.07
N TRP A 214 -15.78 9.91 13.80
CA TRP A 214 -16.14 9.31 15.07
C TRP A 214 -17.10 8.13 14.87
N CYS A 215 -16.78 6.99 15.47
CA CYS A 215 -17.63 5.82 15.47
C CYS A 215 -18.19 5.55 16.88
N PRO A 216 -19.45 5.94 17.17
CA PRO A 216 -20.03 5.71 18.50
C PRO A 216 -20.11 4.24 18.90
N GLY A 217 -20.36 3.35 17.92
CA GLY A 217 -20.44 1.91 18.16
C GLY A 217 -19.11 1.28 18.59
N LEU A 218 -18.00 1.84 18.15
CA LEU A 218 -16.65 1.42 18.55
C LEU A 218 -16.04 2.30 19.65
N GLY A 219 -16.64 3.46 19.91
CA GLY A 219 -16.14 4.42 20.89
C GLY A 219 -14.79 5.03 20.56
N THR A 220 -14.45 5.16 19.28
CA THR A 220 -13.14 5.65 18.83
C THR A 220 -13.23 6.42 17.52
N VAL A 221 -12.19 7.22 17.26
CA VAL A 221 -11.94 7.84 15.97
C VAL A 221 -11.37 6.79 14.99
N LEU A 222 -11.80 6.83 13.75
CA LEU A 222 -11.33 5.97 12.67
C LEU A 222 -10.56 6.80 11.62
N ALA A 223 -9.52 6.18 11.04
CA ALA A 223 -8.86 6.72 9.87
C ALA A 223 -9.78 6.63 8.64
N ASN A 224 -9.47 7.38 7.59
CA ASN A 224 -10.30 7.39 6.37
C ASN A 224 -10.39 6.02 5.68
N ASP A 225 -9.33 5.25 5.74
CA ASP A 225 -9.24 3.89 5.22
C ASP A 225 -10.00 2.84 6.06
N GLU A 226 -10.32 3.17 7.32
CA GLU A 226 -11.16 2.35 8.21
C GLU A 226 -12.68 2.61 8.03
N VAL A 227 -13.06 3.52 7.13
CA VAL A 227 -14.46 3.86 6.86
C VAL A 227 -14.84 3.52 5.43
N VAL A 228 -15.86 2.69 5.27
CA VAL A 228 -16.38 2.26 3.96
C VAL A 228 -17.89 2.56 3.89
N ASN A 229 -18.31 3.34 2.91
CA ASN A 229 -19.73 3.72 2.72
C ASN A 229 -20.41 4.29 3.97
N GLY A 230 -19.68 5.12 4.75
CA GLY A 230 -20.23 5.78 5.95
C GLY A 230 -20.33 4.89 7.19
N VAL A 231 -19.82 3.67 7.12
CA VAL A 231 -19.74 2.74 8.26
C VAL A 231 -18.30 2.27 8.49
N SER A 232 -18.02 1.82 9.71
CA SER A 232 -16.72 1.22 10.01
C SER A 232 -16.52 -0.06 9.20
N GLU A 233 -15.33 -0.25 8.61
CA GLU A 233 -14.95 -1.48 7.92
C GLU A 233 -15.17 -2.71 8.80
N ARG A 234 -14.89 -2.56 10.10
CA ARG A 234 -15.11 -3.59 11.10
C ARG A 234 -16.39 -3.34 11.87
N GLY A 235 -17.28 -4.29 11.86
CA GLY A 235 -18.55 -4.27 12.59
C GLY A 235 -19.68 -3.50 11.91
N GLY A 236 -19.42 -2.75 10.84
CA GLY A 236 -20.46 -2.04 10.07
C GLY A 236 -21.20 -0.96 10.85
N TYR A 237 -20.56 -0.35 11.86
CA TYR A 237 -21.19 0.68 12.70
C TYR A 237 -21.18 2.03 12.00
N PRO A 238 -22.27 2.83 12.13
CA PRO A 238 -22.34 4.17 11.60
C PRO A 238 -21.20 5.07 12.09
N VAL A 239 -20.62 5.83 11.18
CA VAL A 239 -19.56 6.81 11.43
C VAL A 239 -20.12 8.21 11.22
N VAL A 240 -19.82 9.13 12.13
CA VAL A 240 -20.26 10.52 12.05
C VAL A 240 -19.07 11.46 12.08
N GLN A 241 -19.20 12.60 11.41
CA GLN A 241 -18.22 13.68 11.51
C GLN A 241 -18.41 14.42 12.84
N LYS A 242 -17.34 14.55 13.61
CA LYS A 242 -17.36 15.24 14.91
C LYS A 242 -16.12 16.10 15.08
N LYS A 243 -16.26 17.30 15.60
CA LYS A 243 -15.13 18.15 15.99
C LYS A 243 -14.62 17.69 17.36
N MET A 244 -13.35 17.30 17.43
CA MET A 244 -12.71 16.80 18.65
C MET A 244 -11.29 17.31 18.78
N GLN A 245 -10.84 17.48 20.01
CA GLN A 245 -9.42 17.73 20.29
C GLN A 245 -8.62 16.45 20.07
N GLN A 246 -7.60 16.49 19.22
CA GLN A 246 -6.82 15.36 18.80
C GLN A 246 -5.34 15.73 18.71
N TRP A 247 -4.47 14.77 18.98
CA TRP A 247 -3.08 14.86 18.52
C TRP A 247 -3.06 14.76 17.00
N CYS A 248 -2.27 15.61 16.39
CA CYS A 248 -2.06 15.66 14.94
C CYS A 248 -0.57 15.67 14.63
N LEU A 249 -0.20 15.10 13.49
CA LEU A 249 1.14 15.25 12.91
C LEU A 249 1.04 16.15 11.68
N ARG A 250 1.93 17.15 11.58
CA ARG A 250 1.96 18.12 10.49
C ARG A 250 2.57 17.56 9.22
N THR A 251 1.97 16.51 8.71
CA THR A 251 2.38 15.83 7.46
C THR A 251 2.29 16.78 6.26
N SER A 252 1.33 17.71 6.27
CA SER A 252 1.13 18.71 5.22
C SER A 252 2.37 19.59 4.98
N ALA A 253 3.16 19.86 6.02
CA ALA A 253 4.40 20.63 5.91
C ALA A 253 5.44 19.96 4.98
N TYR A 254 5.40 18.65 4.89
CA TYR A 254 6.31 17.85 4.06
C TYR A 254 5.79 17.59 2.64
N SER A 255 4.64 18.15 2.26
CA SER A 255 3.97 17.85 0.98
C SER A 255 4.88 17.99 -0.24
N GLN A 256 5.64 19.09 -0.36
CA GLN A 256 6.55 19.31 -1.49
C GLN A 256 7.69 18.29 -1.49
N ARG A 257 8.30 18.02 -0.34
CA ARG A 257 9.37 17.01 -0.22
C ARG A 257 8.87 15.60 -0.51
N LEU A 258 7.61 15.28 -0.14
CA LEU A 258 6.98 14.01 -0.50
C LEU A 258 6.78 13.88 -2.01
N LEU A 259 6.45 14.97 -2.72
CA LEU A 259 6.38 14.97 -4.19
C LEU A 259 7.75 14.84 -4.83
N ASP A 260 8.71 15.65 -4.41
CA ASP A 260 10.07 15.68 -4.99
C ASP A 260 10.78 14.34 -4.82
N GLY A 261 10.58 13.69 -3.67
CA GLY A 261 11.17 12.39 -3.36
C GLY A 261 10.70 11.26 -4.27
N LEU A 262 9.52 11.34 -4.88
CA LEU A 262 8.99 10.33 -5.81
C LEU A 262 9.88 10.15 -7.05
N GLU A 263 10.59 11.20 -7.46
CA GLU A 263 11.50 11.14 -8.60
C GLU A 263 12.83 10.41 -8.30
N THR A 264 13.11 10.15 -7.03
CA THR A 264 14.36 9.49 -6.57
C THR A 264 14.21 8.00 -6.32
N ILE A 265 13.01 7.45 -6.45
CA ILE A 265 12.67 6.07 -6.11
C ILE A 265 12.11 5.29 -7.29
N GLN A 266 12.28 3.96 -7.24
CA GLN A 266 11.86 3.03 -8.30
C GLN A 266 10.53 2.36 -7.94
N TRP A 267 9.48 3.16 -7.94
CA TRP A 267 8.12 2.70 -7.72
C TRP A 267 7.34 2.71 -9.04
N SER A 268 6.28 1.92 -9.13
CA SER A 268 5.43 1.93 -10.33
C SER A 268 4.78 3.30 -10.55
N ASP A 269 4.57 3.66 -11.80
CA ASP A 269 3.91 4.92 -12.17
C ASP A 269 2.52 5.04 -11.53
N SER A 270 1.79 3.93 -11.43
CA SER A 270 0.46 3.89 -10.80
C SER A 270 0.52 4.31 -9.33
N ILE A 271 1.47 3.81 -8.56
CA ILE A 271 1.63 4.19 -7.14
C ILE A 271 2.11 5.63 -7.00
N LYS A 272 3.05 6.06 -7.83
CA LYS A 272 3.51 7.46 -7.85
C LYS A 272 2.35 8.42 -8.15
N GLU A 273 1.54 8.13 -9.16
CA GLU A 273 0.36 8.93 -9.50
C GLU A 273 -0.68 8.93 -8.39
N THR A 274 -0.91 7.80 -7.74
CA THR A 274 -1.80 7.71 -6.58
C THR A 274 -1.34 8.63 -5.46
N GLN A 275 -0.05 8.64 -5.14
CA GLN A 275 0.51 9.53 -4.13
C GLN A 275 0.48 11.00 -4.56
N LYS A 276 0.83 11.31 -5.82
CA LYS A 276 0.74 12.67 -6.37
C LYS A 276 -0.68 13.23 -6.26
N ASN A 277 -1.66 12.41 -6.62
CA ASN A 277 -3.07 12.79 -6.51
C ASN A 277 -3.53 12.96 -5.06
N TRP A 278 -3.06 12.12 -4.14
CA TRP A 278 -3.36 12.22 -2.71
C TRP A 278 -2.76 13.47 -2.08
N ILE A 279 -1.51 13.79 -2.40
CA ILE A 279 -0.84 15.02 -1.96
C ILE A 279 -1.50 16.23 -2.61
N GLY A 280 -1.90 16.12 -3.87
CA GLY A 280 -2.77 17.05 -4.57
C GLY A 280 -2.22 18.48 -4.63
N ARG A 281 -1.00 18.65 -5.15
CA ARG A 281 -0.40 19.97 -5.34
C ARG A 281 -1.19 20.75 -6.39
N SER A 282 -1.61 21.94 -6.05
CA SER A 282 -2.21 22.90 -6.98
C SER A 282 -1.60 24.27 -6.78
N GLU A 283 -1.27 24.93 -7.89
CA GLU A 283 -0.83 26.32 -7.88
C GLU A 283 -1.97 27.21 -8.38
N GLY A 284 -2.29 28.20 -7.61
CA GLY A 284 -3.39 29.09 -7.93
C GLY A 284 -3.21 30.46 -7.31
N THR A 285 -4.31 31.21 -7.25
CA THR A 285 -4.35 32.57 -6.75
C THR A 285 -5.37 32.66 -5.61
N GLU A 286 -4.91 33.14 -4.47
CA GLU A 286 -5.81 33.63 -3.43
C GLU A 286 -6.23 35.05 -3.80
N MET A 287 -7.53 35.33 -3.74
CA MET A 287 -8.11 36.64 -3.98
C MET A 287 -9.07 37.03 -2.87
N GLN A 288 -9.04 38.31 -2.51
CA GLN A 288 -9.91 38.88 -1.50
C GLN A 288 -11.18 39.44 -2.15
N PHE A 289 -12.32 39.08 -1.60
CA PHE A 289 -13.64 39.60 -1.98
C PHE A 289 -14.25 40.36 -0.81
N LYS A 290 -14.61 41.62 -1.02
CA LYS A 290 -15.34 42.39 -0.03
C LYS A 290 -16.81 41.94 0.02
N VAL A 291 -17.41 42.02 1.19
CA VAL A 291 -18.84 41.78 1.35
C VAL A 291 -19.59 43.11 1.15
N ALA A 292 -20.61 43.12 0.30
CA ALA A 292 -21.36 44.30 -0.03
C ALA A 292 -22.09 44.84 1.24
N GLY A 293 -21.89 46.15 1.52
CA GLY A 293 -22.52 46.82 2.65
C GLY A 293 -21.94 46.50 4.03
N GLN A 294 -20.80 45.81 4.09
CA GLN A 294 -20.09 45.45 5.32
C GLN A 294 -18.61 45.81 5.22
N ASP A 295 -17.99 46.14 6.33
CA ASP A 295 -16.52 46.30 6.43
C ASP A 295 -15.89 44.96 6.77
N PHE A 296 -16.06 44.03 5.86
CA PHE A 296 -15.60 42.64 5.97
C PHE A 296 -15.20 42.11 4.60
N ASP A 297 -14.12 41.33 4.54
CA ASP A 297 -13.70 40.59 3.36
C ASP A 297 -13.42 39.14 3.67
N PHE A 298 -13.38 38.32 2.65
CA PHE A 298 -12.97 36.92 2.73
C PHE A 298 -12.13 36.53 1.53
N THR A 299 -11.33 35.50 1.71
CA THR A 299 -10.38 35.03 0.70
C THR A 299 -10.90 33.78 0.01
N ILE A 300 -10.79 33.74 -1.32
CA ILE A 300 -10.99 32.52 -2.11
C ILE A 300 -9.68 32.03 -2.70
N PHE A 301 -9.63 30.75 -3.06
CA PHE A 301 -8.54 30.18 -3.84
C PHE A 301 -9.07 29.66 -5.18
N THR A 302 -8.38 29.97 -6.27
CA THR A 302 -8.70 29.46 -7.59
C THR A 302 -7.45 29.12 -8.43
N THR A 303 -7.52 28.01 -9.15
CA THR A 303 -6.52 27.67 -10.17
C THR A 303 -6.81 28.31 -11.53
N ARG A 304 -7.98 28.93 -11.66
CA ARG A 304 -8.50 29.58 -12.88
C ARG A 304 -8.73 31.08 -12.64
N ALA A 305 -7.68 31.77 -12.25
CA ALA A 305 -7.75 33.23 -12.01
C ALA A 305 -8.21 34.01 -13.25
N ASP A 306 -7.95 33.50 -14.45
CA ASP A 306 -8.41 34.04 -15.76
C ASP A 306 -9.93 34.13 -15.86
N THR A 307 -10.69 33.35 -15.10
CA THR A 307 -12.16 33.30 -15.20
C THR A 307 -12.87 34.30 -14.30
N ILE A 308 -12.15 35.22 -13.68
CA ILE A 308 -12.72 36.21 -12.74
C ILE A 308 -13.89 37.03 -13.30
N PHE A 309 -13.92 37.28 -14.61
CA PHE A 309 -15.00 38.01 -15.28
C PHE A 309 -16.24 37.17 -15.55
N GLY A 310 -16.17 35.86 -15.38
CA GLY A 310 -17.32 34.96 -15.51
C GLY A 310 -17.90 34.48 -14.19
N VAL A 311 -17.45 35.06 -13.08
CA VAL A 311 -17.98 34.74 -11.76
C VAL A 311 -19.39 35.31 -11.63
N THR A 312 -20.36 34.43 -11.42
CA THR A 312 -21.77 34.82 -11.32
C THR A 312 -22.37 34.53 -9.95
N PHE A 313 -21.71 33.74 -9.13
CA PHE A 313 -22.04 33.51 -7.72
C PHE A 313 -20.81 33.03 -6.93
N MET A 314 -20.86 33.14 -5.63
CA MET A 314 -19.88 32.62 -4.69
C MET A 314 -20.52 31.45 -3.94
N VAL A 315 -19.68 30.48 -3.51
CA VAL A 315 -20.19 29.34 -2.74
C VAL A 315 -19.32 29.11 -1.51
N LEU A 316 -19.95 28.96 -0.36
CA LEU A 316 -19.35 28.61 0.91
C LEU A 316 -19.56 27.13 1.20
N ALA A 317 -18.54 26.49 1.77
CA ALA A 317 -18.70 25.18 2.38
C ALA A 317 -19.65 25.29 3.59
N PRO A 318 -20.57 24.33 3.82
CA PRO A 318 -21.52 24.38 4.93
C PRO A 318 -20.86 24.47 6.30
N GLU A 319 -19.65 23.94 6.45
CA GLU A 319 -18.86 23.93 7.69
C GLU A 319 -18.03 25.21 7.91
N SER A 320 -18.01 26.11 6.93
CA SER A 320 -17.24 27.34 7.01
C SER A 320 -17.80 28.29 8.09
N GLU A 321 -16.90 28.88 8.86
CA GLU A 321 -17.26 29.91 9.84
C GLU A 321 -17.86 31.17 9.20
N LEU A 322 -17.64 31.36 7.88
CA LEU A 322 -18.24 32.43 7.10
C LEU A 322 -19.75 32.28 6.97
N VAL A 323 -20.31 31.08 7.09
CA VAL A 323 -21.74 30.81 6.96
C VAL A 323 -22.52 31.59 8.03
N GLU A 324 -22.09 31.55 9.28
CA GLU A 324 -22.72 32.27 10.37
C GLU A 324 -22.61 33.80 10.18
N LYS A 325 -21.45 34.29 9.75
CA LYS A 325 -21.16 35.71 9.54
C LYS A 325 -21.95 36.31 8.37
N LEU A 326 -22.18 35.52 7.31
CA LEU A 326 -22.74 35.98 6.05
C LEU A 326 -24.22 35.63 5.86
N THR A 327 -24.80 34.83 6.74
CA THR A 327 -26.23 34.52 6.71
C THR A 327 -27.05 35.69 7.26
N THR A 328 -27.94 36.25 6.42
CA THR A 328 -28.85 37.32 6.85
C THR A 328 -29.98 36.77 7.70
N ALA A 329 -30.61 37.65 8.50
CA ALA A 329 -31.73 37.27 9.37
C ALA A 329 -32.88 36.62 8.60
N ASP A 330 -33.20 37.13 7.40
CA ASP A 330 -34.27 36.61 6.54
C ASP A 330 -33.96 35.19 5.98
N GLN A 331 -32.69 34.81 5.82
CA GLN A 331 -32.26 33.52 5.29
C GLN A 331 -31.92 32.52 6.39
N LYS A 332 -31.85 32.95 7.64
CA LYS A 332 -31.35 32.10 8.73
C LYS A 332 -32.12 30.77 8.86
N ALA A 333 -33.44 30.79 8.79
CA ALA A 333 -34.23 29.57 8.89
C ALA A 333 -33.94 28.57 7.76
N ALA A 334 -33.85 29.06 6.52
CA ALA A 334 -33.53 28.22 5.36
C ALA A 334 -32.10 27.68 5.43
N VAL A 335 -31.15 28.49 5.89
CA VAL A 335 -29.75 28.06 6.06
C VAL A 335 -29.63 27.00 7.17
N ASP A 336 -30.27 27.21 8.32
CA ASP A 336 -30.26 26.26 9.43
C ASP A 336 -30.83 24.88 9.01
N GLU A 337 -31.95 24.90 8.23
CA GLU A 337 -32.52 23.66 7.67
C GLU A 337 -31.57 22.94 6.73
N TYR A 338 -30.91 23.69 5.85
CA TYR A 338 -29.93 23.12 4.91
C TYR A 338 -28.70 22.55 5.63
N LEU A 339 -28.17 23.26 6.64
CA LEU A 339 -27.05 22.77 7.45
C LEU A 339 -27.41 21.48 8.19
N ALA A 340 -28.64 21.37 8.71
CA ALA A 340 -29.12 20.14 9.33
C ALA A 340 -29.21 18.96 8.35
N TYR A 341 -29.59 19.24 7.10
CA TYR A 341 -29.59 18.27 6.04
C TYR A 341 -28.15 17.76 5.72
N VAL A 342 -27.21 18.68 5.49
CA VAL A 342 -25.82 18.32 5.13
C VAL A 342 -25.10 17.59 6.26
N LYS A 343 -25.38 17.92 7.51
CA LYS A 343 -24.76 17.31 8.70
C LYS A 343 -24.96 15.79 8.78
N LYS A 344 -25.97 15.26 8.11
CA LYS A 344 -26.26 13.82 8.05
C LYS A 344 -25.44 13.08 6.98
N ARG A 345 -24.65 13.79 6.18
CA ARG A 345 -23.93 13.25 5.03
C ARG A 345 -22.42 13.29 5.26
N THR A 346 -21.75 12.20 4.90
CA THR A 346 -20.28 12.15 4.96
C THR A 346 -19.66 12.93 3.79
N GLU A 347 -18.39 13.31 3.93
CA GLU A 347 -17.64 13.94 2.84
C GLU A 347 -17.57 13.04 1.60
N LEU A 348 -17.47 11.73 1.81
CA LEU A 348 -17.48 10.74 0.74
C LEU A 348 -18.83 10.69 0.00
N ASP A 349 -19.94 10.72 0.75
CA ASP A 349 -21.28 10.77 0.16
C ASP A 349 -21.48 12.04 -0.66
N ARG A 350 -20.95 13.17 -0.19
CA ARG A 350 -21.00 14.46 -0.88
C ARG A 350 -20.19 14.46 -2.18
N MET A 351 -19.05 13.77 -2.19
CA MET A 351 -18.19 13.62 -3.39
C MET A 351 -18.81 12.65 -4.42
N ALA A 352 -19.49 11.61 -3.96
CA ALA A 352 -20.08 10.58 -4.82
C ALA A 352 -21.46 10.97 -5.39
N ASN A 353 -22.15 11.89 -4.74
CA ASN A 353 -23.51 12.27 -5.12
C ASN A 353 -23.52 13.49 -6.06
N HIS A 354 -24.08 13.30 -7.23
CA HIS A 354 -24.25 14.33 -8.25
C HIS A 354 -25.55 15.18 -8.10
N SER A 355 -26.29 15.02 -7.00
CA SER A 355 -27.45 15.85 -6.75
C SER A 355 -27.04 17.28 -6.44
N VAL A 356 -27.74 18.24 -7.06
CA VAL A 356 -27.48 19.66 -6.84
C VAL A 356 -28.36 20.17 -5.69
N THR A 357 -27.72 20.64 -4.62
CA THR A 357 -28.38 21.23 -3.45
C THR A 357 -27.66 22.50 -3.01
N GLY A 358 -28.36 23.42 -2.41
CA GLY A 358 -27.79 24.66 -1.87
C GLY A 358 -28.84 25.61 -1.35
N VAL A 359 -28.37 26.65 -0.66
CA VAL A 359 -29.22 27.71 -0.11
C VAL A 359 -28.54 29.08 -0.25
N PHE A 360 -29.29 30.10 -0.55
CA PHE A 360 -28.81 31.49 -0.61
C PHE A 360 -28.56 32.03 0.80
N SER A 361 -27.42 32.65 1.03
CA SER A 361 -27.06 33.22 2.34
C SER A 361 -27.76 34.54 2.65
N GLY A 362 -28.25 35.27 1.66
CA GLY A 362 -28.78 36.63 1.75
C GLY A 362 -27.73 37.72 1.52
N SER A 363 -26.45 37.39 1.51
CA SER A 363 -25.33 38.33 1.33
C SER A 363 -24.75 38.31 -0.09
N TYR A 364 -24.05 39.37 -0.43
CA TYR A 364 -23.38 39.55 -1.72
C TYR A 364 -21.88 39.85 -1.52
N ALA A 365 -21.05 39.29 -2.36
CA ALA A 365 -19.64 39.65 -2.49
C ALA A 365 -19.47 40.68 -3.60
N VAL A 366 -18.42 41.48 -3.53
CA VAL A 366 -18.06 42.45 -4.59
C VAL A 366 -16.92 41.90 -5.41
N ASN A 367 -17.11 41.76 -6.73
CA ASN A 367 -16.03 41.34 -7.63
C ASN A 367 -14.93 42.43 -7.64
N PRO A 368 -13.70 42.11 -7.24
CA PRO A 368 -12.63 43.10 -7.11
C PRO A 368 -12.19 43.73 -8.43
N PHE A 369 -12.54 43.11 -9.58
CA PHE A 369 -12.20 43.63 -10.93
C PHE A 369 -13.30 44.51 -11.53
N THR A 370 -14.57 44.21 -11.25
CA THR A 370 -15.71 44.91 -11.88
C THR A 370 -16.52 45.77 -10.90
N GLY A 371 -16.39 45.56 -9.62
CA GLY A 371 -17.23 46.22 -8.59
C GLY A 371 -18.67 45.70 -8.53
N GLU A 372 -19.01 44.66 -9.29
CA GLU A 372 -20.36 44.08 -9.30
C GLU A 372 -20.64 43.23 -8.08
N ASN A 373 -21.91 43.26 -7.59
CA ASN A 373 -22.36 42.41 -6.52
C ASN A 373 -22.66 40.99 -7.04
N ILE A 374 -22.16 39.99 -6.31
CA ILE A 374 -22.27 38.57 -6.65
C ILE A 374 -22.94 37.87 -5.46
N PRO A 375 -24.05 37.11 -5.65
CA PRO A 375 -24.72 36.40 -4.56
C PRO A 375 -23.86 35.34 -3.94
N ILE A 376 -23.93 35.20 -2.60
CA ILE A 376 -23.18 34.18 -1.85
C ILE A 376 -24.13 33.05 -1.48
N TRP A 377 -23.83 31.85 -1.98
CA TRP A 377 -24.59 30.65 -1.73
C TRP A 377 -23.83 29.73 -0.76
N ILE A 378 -24.54 28.77 -0.18
CA ILE A 378 -23.96 27.69 0.65
C ILE A 378 -24.33 26.37 -0.01
N SER A 379 -23.35 25.52 -0.29
CA SER A 379 -23.62 24.24 -0.92
C SER A 379 -22.61 23.17 -0.51
N GLU A 380 -23.11 21.95 -0.37
CA GLU A 380 -22.33 20.77 0.02
C GLU A 380 -21.27 20.29 -0.99
N TYR A 381 -21.31 20.77 -2.25
CA TYR A 381 -20.29 20.43 -3.21
C TYR A 381 -18.93 21.14 -3.00
N VAL A 382 -18.93 22.16 -2.12
CA VAL A 382 -17.71 22.82 -1.65
C VAL A 382 -17.30 22.24 -0.31
N LEU A 383 -16.05 21.84 -0.19
CA LEU A 383 -15.48 21.23 1.01
C LEU A 383 -14.65 22.25 1.80
N ALA A 384 -14.88 22.35 3.10
CA ALA A 384 -14.16 23.29 3.97
C ALA A 384 -12.63 23.01 4.03
N GLY A 385 -12.22 21.78 3.84
CA GLY A 385 -10.82 21.38 3.86
C GLY A 385 -10.05 21.65 2.59
N TYR A 386 -10.68 22.19 1.54
CA TYR A 386 -10.03 22.54 0.30
C TYR A 386 -9.99 24.08 0.12
N GLY A 387 -8.77 24.62 0.04
CA GLY A 387 -8.57 26.07 -0.09
C GLY A 387 -9.00 26.83 1.17
N THR A 388 -9.88 27.80 1.00
CA THR A 388 -10.38 28.68 2.07
C THR A 388 -11.80 28.31 2.54
N GLY A 389 -12.37 27.23 2.00
CA GLY A 389 -13.78 26.89 2.23
C GLY A 389 -14.78 27.81 1.52
N ALA A 390 -14.29 28.69 0.67
CA ALA A 390 -15.08 29.60 -0.18
C ALA A 390 -14.55 29.56 -1.60
N ILE A 391 -15.42 29.49 -2.58
CA ILE A 391 -15.06 29.52 -4.00
C ILE A 391 -15.78 30.62 -4.75
N MET A 392 -15.14 31.15 -5.79
CA MET A 392 -15.81 31.85 -6.87
C MET A 392 -16.33 30.84 -7.88
N ALA A 393 -17.58 30.89 -8.25
CA ALA A 393 -18.21 29.97 -9.19
C ALA A 393 -18.27 30.55 -10.59
N VAL A 394 -17.81 29.77 -11.57
CA VAL A 394 -17.75 30.12 -12.99
C VAL A 394 -18.49 29.05 -13.79
N PRO A 395 -19.80 29.12 -13.91
CA PRO A 395 -20.63 28.08 -14.49
C PRO A 395 -20.33 27.75 -15.95
N ALA A 396 -19.82 28.71 -16.71
CA ALA A 396 -19.46 28.45 -18.11
C ALA A 396 -18.26 27.49 -18.27
N HIS A 397 -17.40 27.36 -17.24
CA HIS A 397 -16.10 26.66 -17.33
C HIS A 397 -15.80 25.72 -16.16
N ASP A 398 -16.83 25.32 -15.39
CA ASP A 398 -16.80 24.26 -14.39
C ASP A 398 -18.14 23.54 -14.38
N SER A 399 -18.12 22.22 -14.55
CA SER A 399 -19.34 21.40 -14.71
C SER A 399 -20.22 21.38 -13.45
N ARG A 400 -19.63 21.47 -12.24
CA ARG A 400 -20.38 21.52 -10.99
C ARG A 400 -21.07 22.87 -10.82
N ASP A 401 -20.35 23.96 -11.09
CA ASP A 401 -20.88 25.31 -11.09
C ASP A 401 -21.97 25.47 -12.15
N TYR A 402 -21.81 24.82 -13.30
CA TYR A 402 -22.80 24.80 -14.38
C TYR A 402 -24.11 24.14 -13.93
N ALA A 403 -24.01 22.94 -13.36
CA ALA A 403 -25.16 22.21 -12.84
C ALA A 403 -25.90 23.03 -11.77
N PHE A 404 -25.15 23.67 -10.87
CA PHE A 404 -25.69 24.55 -9.83
C PHE A 404 -26.41 25.77 -10.43
N ALA A 405 -25.77 26.46 -11.37
CA ALA A 405 -26.36 27.63 -12.03
C ALA A 405 -27.64 27.30 -12.82
N LYS A 406 -27.65 26.14 -13.50
CA LYS A 406 -28.88 25.67 -14.20
C LYS A 406 -29.99 25.35 -13.23
N HIS A 407 -29.67 24.68 -12.12
CA HIS A 407 -30.67 24.32 -11.10
C HIS A 407 -31.32 25.54 -10.41
N PHE A 408 -30.50 26.54 -10.07
CA PHE A 408 -30.95 27.74 -9.39
C PHE A 408 -31.20 28.94 -10.31
N ASN A 409 -31.14 28.73 -11.63
CA ASN A 409 -31.37 29.75 -12.66
C ASN A 409 -30.45 30.95 -12.50
N LEU A 410 -29.18 30.73 -12.29
CA LEU A 410 -28.13 31.75 -12.18
C LEU A 410 -27.49 32.04 -13.54
N PRO A 411 -26.95 33.26 -13.76
CA PRO A 411 -26.29 33.62 -15.04
C PRO A 411 -25.08 32.73 -15.38
N ILE A 412 -24.90 32.47 -16.68
CA ILE A 412 -23.77 31.74 -17.24
C ILE A 412 -23.15 32.64 -18.31
N ILE A 413 -21.88 33.03 -18.14
CA ILE A 413 -21.15 33.90 -19.03
C ILE A 413 -19.99 33.12 -19.68
N PRO A 414 -20.08 32.81 -21.00
CA PRO A 414 -18.99 32.14 -21.69
C PRO A 414 -17.78 33.04 -21.84
N LEU A 415 -16.59 32.54 -21.49
CA LEU A 415 -15.33 33.30 -21.50
C LEU A 415 -14.34 32.83 -22.58
N ILE A 416 -14.66 31.82 -23.34
CA ILE A 416 -13.81 31.28 -24.41
C ILE A 416 -14.52 31.46 -25.75
N GLU A 417 -13.83 31.96 -26.74
CA GLU A 417 -14.36 32.13 -28.09
C GLU A 417 -14.81 30.79 -28.68
N GLY A 418 -16.03 30.73 -29.21
CA GLY A 418 -16.58 29.55 -29.84
C GLY A 418 -17.06 28.47 -28.87
N ALA A 419 -16.96 28.69 -27.56
CA ALA A 419 -17.51 27.74 -26.58
C ALA A 419 -19.04 27.83 -26.53
N ASP A 420 -19.70 26.69 -26.80
CA ASP A 420 -21.15 26.55 -26.64
C ASP A 420 -21.44 26.03 -25.24
N VAL A 421 -22.03 26.89 -24.42
CA VAL A 421 -22.40 26.58 -23.03
C VAL A 421 -23.92 26.45 -22.83
N SER A 422 -24.67 26.19 -23.89
CA SER A 422 -26.13 26.05 -23.85
C SER A 422 -26.58 24.77 -23.10
N GLU A 423 -25.90 23.65 -23.32
CA GLU A 423 -26.24 22.34 -22.78
C GLU A 423 -25.24 21.85 -21.73
N GLU A 424 -23.98 22.23 -21.82
CA GLU A 424 -22.91 21.83 -20.89
C GLU A 424 -21.85 22.93 -20.74
N SER A 425 -21.02 22.82 -19.70
CA SER A 425 -19.88 23.72 -19.49
C SER A 425 -18.74 23.40 -20.44
N PHE A 426 -17.90 24.37 -20.72
CA PHE A 426 -16.64 24.21 -21.45
C PHE A 426 -15.46 24.20 -20.47
N ASP A 427 -15.10 23.03 -19.96
CA ASP A 427 -14.11 22.85 -18.87
C ASP A 427 -12.65 22.84 -19.37
N ALA A 428 -12.42 22.79 -20.68
CA ALA A 428 -11.09 22.79 -21.25
C ALA A 428 -10.32 24.09 -20.93
N LYS A 429 -9.05 23.94 -20.55
CA LYS A 429 -8.16 25.07 -20.19
C LYS A 429 -7.41 25.59 -21.41
N GLU A 430 -8.12 25.79 -22.50
CA GLU A 430 -7.56 26.19 -23.79
C GLU A 430 -8.50 27.13 -24.55
N GLY A 431 -7.98 27.83 -25.52
CA GLY A 431 -8.72 28.74 -26.35
C GLY A 431 -8.35 30.23 -26.14
N ILE A 432 -9.07 31.11 -26.83
CA ILE A 432 -8.92 32.56 -26.72
C ILE A 432 -9.99 33.14 -25.81
N VAL A 433 -9.58 33.97 -24.89
CA VAL A 433 -10.46 34.56 -23.87
C VAL A 433 -11.30 35.69 -24.50
N GLN A 434 -12.59 35.66 -24.18
CA GLN A 434 -13.57 36.71 -24.53
C GLN A 434 -14.40 37.11 -23.30
N ASN A 435 -15.21 38.16 -23.41
CA ASN A 435 -16.09 38.65 -22.33
C ASN A 435 -15.36 38.91 -21.01
N SER A 436 -14.09 39.24 -21.08
CA SER A 436 -13.23 39.43 -19.91
C SER A 436 -12.55 40.82 -19.94
N PRO A 437 -13.32 41.95 -19.83
CA PRO A 437 -14.74 42.02 -19.52
C PRO A 437 -15.69 41.90 -20.72
N VAL A 438 -16.98 41.77 -20.47
CA VAL A 438 -18.05 41.94 -21.46
C VAL A 438 -17.99 43.36 -22.02
N ALA A 439 -18.29 43.51 -23.30
CA ALA A 439 -18.22 44.81 -24.02
C ALA A 439 -19.02 45.89 -23.28
N GLY A 440 -18.38 47.06 -23.08
CA GLY A 440 -18.96 48.22 -22.43
C GLY A 440 -18.87 48.25 -20.91
N LYS A 441 -18.39 47.20 -20.24
CA LYS A 441 -18.14 47.17 -18.79
C LYS A 441 -16.80 47.78 -18.43
N GLN A 442 -16.76 48.59 -17.40
CA GLN A 442 -15.54 49.17 -16.85
C GLN A 442 -14.92 48.19 -15.86
N THR A 443 -13.61 48.21 -15.78
CA THR A 443 -12.82 47.34 -14.87
C THR A 443 -11.81 48.18 -14.09
N LEU A 444 -11.29 47.61 -13.00
CA LEU A 444 -10.21 48.22 -12.24
C LEU A 444 -9.02 48.50 -13.17
N ASP A 445 -8.60 49.79 -13.26
CA ASP A 445 -7.49 50.25 -14.09
C ASP A 445 -7.58 49.82 -15.56
N GLY A 446 -8.78 49.57 -16.09
CA GLY A 446 -8.99 49.16 -17.46
C GLY A 446 -8.46 47.73 -17.78
N PHE A 447 -8.27 46.89 -16.77
CA PHE A 447 -7.74 45.53 -16.95
C PHE A 447 -8.66 44.69 -17.84
N SER A 448 -8.06 44.01 -18.83
CA SER A 448 -8.76 43.14 -19.78
C SER A 448 -7.93 41.93 -20.14
N LEU A 449 -8.60 40.81 -20.31
CA LEU A 449 -8.01 39.54 -20.77
C LEU A 449 -8.47 39.16 -22.17
N ASN A 450 -9.34 39.97 -22.79
CA ASN A 450 -9.87 39.70 -24.13
C ASN A 450 -8.74 39.52 -25.18
N GLY A 451 -8.80 38.47 -25.97
CA GLY A 451 -7.84 38.16 -27.01
C GLY A 451 -6.60 37.41 -26.57
N LEU A 452 -6.40 37.18 -25.28
CA LEU A 452 -5.33 36.35 -24.73
C LEU A 452 -5.68 34.86 -24.79
N THR A 453 -4.66 34.01 -24.89
CA THR A 453 -4.85 32.59 -24.63
C THR A 453 -5.13 32.37 -23.14
N VAL A 454 -5.78 31.27 -22.79
CA VAL A 454 -6.05 30.93 -21.37
C VAL A 454 -4.78 30.94 -20.51
N LYS A 455 -3.65 30.46 -21.05
CA LYS A 455 -2.35 30.44 -20.37
C LYS A 455 -1.83 31.85 -20.10
N GLU A 456 -1.90 32.73 -21.10
CA GLU A 456 -1.50 34.15 -20.99
C GLU A 456 -2.44 34.88 -20.02
N ALA A 457 -3.73 34.62 -20.08
CA ALA A 457 -4.73 35.22 -19.19
C ALA A 457 -4.50 34.85 -17.74
N ILE A 458 -4.19 33.57 -17.41
CA ILE A 458 -3.81 33.14 -16.06
C ILE A 458 -2.59 33.91 -15.57
N ALA A 459 -1.53 34.00 -16.38
CA ALA A 459 -0.31 34.72 -16.02
C ALA A 459 -0.56 36.23 -15.81
N ALA A 460 -1.32 36.87 -16.70
CA ALA A 460 -1.69 38.27 -16.58
C ALA A 460 -2.52 38.56 -15.31
N THR A 461 -3.48 37.70 -14.99
CA THR A 461 -4.30 37.88 -13.80
C THR A 461 -3.49 37.66 -12.51
N LYS A 462 -2.64 36.68 -12.45
CA LYS A 462 -1.71 36.45 -11.31
C LYS A 462 -0.84 37.68 -11.05
N LYS A 463 -0.27 38.25 -12.10
CA LYS A 463 0.55 39.45 -12.02
C LYS A 463 -0.27 40.64 -11.52
N PHE A 464 -1.43 40.90 -12.11
CA PHE A 464 -2.30 42.03 -11.76
C PHE A 464 -2.80 41.93 -10.29
N VAL A 465 -3.25 40.76 -9.85
CA VAL A 465 -3.69 40.52 -8.46
C VAL A 465 -2.58 40.83 -7.47
N THR A 466 -1.35 40.40 -7.73
CA THR A 466 -0.18 40.68 -6.89
C THR A 466 0.20 42.13 -6.86
N GLU A 467 0.27 42.78 -8.03
CA GLU A 467 0.65 44.21 -8.18
C GLU A 467 -0.36 45.15 -7.52
N LYS A 468 -1.65 44.80 -7.56
CA LYS A 468 -2.75 45.61 -6.99
C LYS A 468 -3.07 45.26 -5.52
N GLY A 469 -2.39 44.30 -4.93
CA GLY A 469 -2.65 43.88 -3.57
C GLY A 469 -4.04 43.25 -3.36
N LEU A 470 -4.61 42.68 -4.43
CA LEU A 470 -5.92 41.99 -4.38
C LEU A 470 -5.82 40.56 -3.88
N GLY A 471 -4.61 40.05 -3.72
CA GLY A 471 -4.33 38.69 -3.28
C GLY A 471 -2.89 38.28 -3.59
N ARG A 472 -2.64 36.99 -3.63
CA ARG A 472 -1.30 36.42 -3.87
C ARG A 472 -1.37 35.10 -4.63
N VAL A 473 -0.27 34.77 -5.30
CA VAL A 473 -0.08 33.42 -5.86
C VAL A 473 0.30 32.48 -4.71
N LYS A 474 -0.35 31.34 -4.66
CA LYS A 474 -0.14 30.34 -3.61
C LYS A 474 -0.12 28.92 -4.17
N VAL A 475 0.74 28.09 -3.59
CA VAL A 475 0.71 26.65 -3.78
C VAL A 475 -0.08 26.04 -2.64
N ASN A 476 -1.10 25.27 -2.95
CA ASN A 476 -1.90 24.52 -2.00
C ASN A 476 -1.71 23.02 -2.21
N TYR A 477 -1.90 22.28 -1.13
CA TYR A 477 -1.86 20.83 -1.13
C TYR A 477 -3.17 20.30 -0.55
N ARG A 478 -3.64 19.18 -1.09
CA ARG A 478 -4.83 18.49 -0.57
C ARG A 478 -4.49 17.66 0.67
N LEU A 479 -3.23 17.21 0.79
CA LEU A 479 -2.76 16.43 1.93
C LEU A 479 -3.03 17.20 3.23
N ARG A 480 -3.70 16.54 4.14
CA ARG A 480 -4.03 17.06 5.49
C ARG A 480 -3.09 16.48 6.52
N ASP A 481 -2.99 17.15 7.66
CA ASP A 481 -2.29 16.62 8.82
C ASP A 481 -2.92 15.32 9.30
N ALA A 482 -2.08 14.39 9.72
CA ALA A 482 -2.54 13.10 10.19
C ALA A 482 -3.15 13.22 11.59
N ILE A 483 -4.36 12.71 11.76
CA ILE A 483 -4.99 12.57 13.08
C ILE A 483 -4.30 11.42 13.79
N PHE A 484 -3.69 11.71 14.94
CA PHE A 484 -2.75 10.81 15.61
C PHE A 484 -3.22 10.32 16.98
N SER A 485 -4.45 10.59 17.38
CA SER A 485 -5.05 10.09 18.63
C SER A 485 -6.09 9.01 18.35
N ARG A 486 -6.12 7.99 19.21
CA ARG A 486 -7.17 6.97 19.24
C ARG A 486 -7.68 6.78 20.67
N GLN A 487 -8.99 6.64 20.82
CA GLN A 487 -9.67 6.39 22.07
C GLN A 487 -9.70 4.88 22.35
N ARG A 488 -8.50 4.29 22.40
CA ARG A 488 -8.25 2.85 22.56
C ARG A 488 -7.32 2.58 23.74
N TYR A 489 -7.38 1.37 24.25
CA TYR A 489 -6.38 0.86 25.19
C TYR A 489 -5.18 0.25 24.46
N TRP A 490 -5.45 -0.64 23.49
CA TRP A 490 -4.42 -1.42 22.81
C TRP A 490 -3.76 -0.62 21.68
N GLY A 491 -2.80 0.19 22.07
CA GLY A 491 -2.00 1.08 21.22
C GLY A 491 -0.86 1.69 22.01
N GLU A 492 0.10 2.31 21.35
CA GLU A 492 1.21 2.98 22.01
C GLU A 492 0.70 4.15 22.87
N PRO A 493 1.01 4.19 24.17
CA PRO A 493 0.65 5.32 25.01
C PRO A 493 1.44 6.56 24.64
N PHE A 494 0.81 7.73 24.72
CA PHE A 494 1.52 9.00 24.58
C PHE A 494 2.35 9.30 25.84
N PRO A 495 3.63 9.67 25.70
CA PRO A 495 4.46 10.04 26.83
C PRO A 495 4.19 11.50 27.29
N VAL A 496 2.92 11.77 27.62
CA VAL A 496 2.40 13.12 27.87
C VAL A 496 1.64 13.17 29.18
N TYR A 497 1.94 14.18 29.99
CA TYR A 497 1.12 14.59 31.13
C TYR A 497 0.63 16.03 30.94
N TYR A 498 -0.41 16.44 31.66
CA TYR A 498 -1.02 17.76 31.53
C TYR A 498 -0.79 18.61 32.78
N LYS A 499 -0.17 19.77 32.55
CA LYS A 499 -0.02 20.82 33.57
C LYS A 499 -0.73 22.07 33.12
N ASP A 500 -1.64 22.58 33.93
CA ASP A 500 -2.45 23.76 33.62
C ASP A 500 -3.21 23.62 32.27
N GLY A 501 -3.63 22.41 31.97
CA GLY A 501 -4.31 22.07 30.70
C GLY A 501 -3.39 21.98 29.47
N MET A 502 -2.08 22.18 29.63
CA MET A 502 -1.12 22.14 28.55
C MET A 502 -0.30 20.83 28.59
N PRO A 503 -0.09 20.18 27.43
CA PRO A 503 0.70 18.97 27.37
C PRO A 503 2.18 19.22 27.69
N GLN A 504 2.75 18.30 28.45
CA GLN A 504 4.15 18.26 28.81
C GLN A 504 4.70 16.86 28.48
N MET A 505 5.93 16.80 28.00
CA MET A 505 6.57 15.51 27.67
C MET A 505 7.13 14.86 28.94
N VAL A 506 6.89 13.57 29.10
CA VAL A 506 7.61 12.74 30.06
C VAL A 506 9.10 12.77 29.68
N PRO A 507 10.06 12.88 30.65
CA PRO A 507 11.48 12.92 30.33
C PRO A 507 11.94 11.71 29.51
N GLU A 508 12.86 11.92 28.56
CA GLU A 508 13.35 10.84 27.67
C GLU A 508 13.98 9.68 28.45
N ASP A 509 14.67 9.97 29.56
CA ASP A 509 15.25 8.95 30.43
C ASP A 509 14.25 8.09 31.19
N CYS A 510 12.96 8.44 31.12
CA CYS A 510 11.84 7.69 31.70
C CYS A 510 11.07 6.83 30.69
N LEU A 511 11.43 6.87 29.42
CA LEU A 511 10.81 6.04 28.41
C LEU A 511 11.30 4.58 28.49
N PRO A 512 10.48 3.59 28.15
CA PRO A 512 9.10 3.70 27.68
C PRO A 512 8.11 3.94 28.83
N LEU A 513 7.07 4.73 28.53
CA LEU A 513 5.87 4.79 29.37
C LEU A 513 4.98 3.61 28.97
N GLU A 514 4.85 2.62 29.84
CA GLU A 514 4.14 1.39 29.56
C GLU A 514 2.63 1.49 29.81
N LEU A 515 1.84 0.71 29.06
CA LEU A 515 0.40 0.59 29.26
C LEU A 515 0.10 0.04 30.69
N PRO A 516 -0.85 0.65 31.40
CA PRO A 516 -1.26 0.16 32.72
C PRO A 516 -2.24 -1.01 32.60
N GLU A 517 -2.40 -1.76 33.70
CA GLU A 517 -3.47 -2.73 33.86
C GLU A 517 -4.84 -2.03 33.99
N ILE A 518 -5.86 -2.52 33.29
CA ILE A 518 -7.26 -2.07 33.40
C ILE A 518 -8.22 -3.24 33.48
N GLU A 519 -9.37 -3.03 34.11
CA GLU A 519 -10.38 -4.10 34.33
C GLU A 519 -11.23 -4.39 33.09
N THR A 520 -11.48 -3.38 32.27
CA THR A 520 -12.27 -3.52 31.03
C THR A 520 -11.77 -2.53 29.97
N TYR A 521 -11.90 -2.92 28.71
CA TYR A 521 -11.38 -2.19 27.55
C TYR A 521 -12.43 -1.28 26.89
N LYS A 522 -13.59 -1.11 27.52
CA LYS A 522 -14.63 -0.18 27.07
C LYS A 522 -14.34 1.24 27.57
N PRO A 523 -14.83 2.27 26.85
CA PRO A 523 -14.82 3.64 27.37
C PRO A 523 -15.46 3.72 28.76
N THR A 524 -15.11 4.79 29.52
CA THR A 524 -15.72 5.04 30.81
C THR A 524 -17.19 5.46 30.66
N GLU A 525 -17.94 5.45 31.76
CA GLU A 525 -19.35 5.89 31.79
C GLU A 525 -19.51 7.37 31.42
N THR A 526 -18.47 8.17 31.62
CA THR A 526 -18.41 9.59 31.26
C THR A 526 -17.93 9.83 29.83
N GLY A 527 -17.62 8.77 29.08
CA GLY A 527 -17.17 8.84 27.68
C GLY A 527 -15.67 9.07 27.50
N GLU A 528 -14.89 8.97 28.56
CA GLU A 528 -13.42 8.99 28.47
C GLU A 528 -12.90 7.69 27.80
N PRO A 529 -11.72 7.75 27.13
CA PRO A 529 -11.08 6.56 26.61
C PRO A 529 -10.84 5.49 27.70
N PRO A 530 -10.64 4.21 27.32
CA PRO A 530 -10.43 3.10 28.26
C PRO A 530 -9.32 3.33 29.29
N LEU A 531 -8.26 4.08 28.98
CA LEU A 531 -7.19 4.45 29.92
C LEU A 531 -7.71 5.28 31.10
N GLY A 532 -8.86 5.95 30.97
CA GLY A 532 -9.51 6.62 32.08
C GLY A 532 -9.91 5.69 33.22
N ARG A 533 -9.99 4.37 32.98
CA ARG A 533 -10.26 3.34 33.99
C ARG A 533 -9.01 2.89 34.76
N ALA A 534 -7.82 3.28 34.30
CA ALA A 534 -6.58 2.88 34.91
C ALA A 534 -6.41 3.55 36.29
N LYS A 535 -6.06 2.75 37.30
CA LYS A 535 -5.73 3.24 38.62
C LYS A 535 -4.36 3.90 38.67
N MET A 536 -3.35 3.23 38.16
CA MET A 536 -1.97 3.70 38.10
C MET A 536 -1.75 4.43 36.77
N TRP A 537 -2.24 5.68 36.67
CA TRP A 537 -2.13 6.48 35.46
C TRP A 537 -2.08 7.99 35.76
N ALA A 538 -1.08 8.37 36.53
CA ALA A 538 -0.68 9.75 36.79
C ALA A 538 0.84 9.85 36.83
N TRP A 539 1.39 11.01 36.58
CA TRP A 539 2.84 11.25 36.49
C TRP A 539 3.31 12.10 37.70
N ASP A 540 4.23 11.55 38.46
CA ASP A 540 4.94 12.28 39.54
C ASP A 540 6.25 12.85 38.99
N VAL A 541 6.31 14.16 38.86
CA VAL A 541 7.48 14.85 38.28
C VAL A 541 8.72 14.83 39.16
N GLU A 542 8.57 14.68 40.47
CA GLU A 542 9.69 14.62 41.42
C GLU A 542 10.30 13.22 41.46
N LYS A 543 9.43 12.20 41.54
CA LYS A 543 9.85 10.79 41.55
C LYS A 543 10.12 10.22 40.17
N LYS A 544 9.74 10.94 39.11
CA LYS A 544 9.89 10.52 37.71
C LYS A 544 9.31 9.13 37.47
N GLN A 545 8.08 8.91 37.91
CA GLN A 545 7.37 7.60 37.76
C GLN A 545 5.86 7.76 37.67
N VAL A 546 5.21 6.71 37.14
CA VAL A 546 3.77 6.56 37.14
C VAL A 546 3.31 6.24 38.57
N VAL A 547 2.27 6.93 39.04
CA VAL A 547 1.68 6.77 40.36
C VAL A 547 0.14 6.64 40.26
N ASP A 548 -0.52 6.35 41.40
CA ASP A 548 -1.98 6.29 41.47
C ASP A 548 -2.61 7.64 41.09
N LYS A 549 -3.60 7.61 40.22
CA LYS A 549 -4.31 8.82 39.77
C LYS A 549 -5.04 9.58 40.90
N ALA A 550 -5.33 8.89 42.01
CA ALA A 550 -5.89 9.52 43.20
C ALA A 550 -4.90 10.54 43.86
N LEU A 551 -3.63 10.47 43.54
CA LEU A 551 -2.60 11.40 44.05
C LEU A 551 -2.48 12.67 43.20
N VAL A 552 -3.24 12.83 42.14
CA VAL A 552 -3.22 14.05 41.28
C VAL A 552 -3.53 15.28 42.14
N ASP A 553 -2.60 16.18 42.23
CA ASP A 553 -2.71 17.45 42.94
C ASP A 553 -2.46 18.68 42.04
N ASN A 554 -2.13 18.46 40.78
CA ASN A 554 -1.79 19.48 39.77
C ASN A 554 -0.63 20.41 40.18
N LYS A 555 0.24 19.91 41.08
CA LYS A 555 1.46 20.59 41.52
C LYS A 555 2.69 19.73 41.35
N THR A 556 2.63 18.50 41.81
CA THR A 556 3.70 17.50 41.75
C THR A 556 3.25 16.27 40.96
N VAL A 557 1.99 15.89 41.04
CA VAL A 557 1.36 14.77 40.35
C VAL A 557 0.31 15.28 39.38
N PHE A 558 0.49 14.89 38.10
CA PHE A 558 -0.32 15.36 36.99
C PHE A 558 -1.02 14.21 36.27
N PRO A 559 -2.18 14.43 35.65
CA PRO A 559 -2.85 13.41 34.84
C PRO A 559 -2.07 13.11 33.57
N LEU A 560 -2.00 11.82 33.19
CA LEU A 560 -1.45 11.35 31.93
C LEU A 560 -2.51 11.38 30.81
N GLU A 561 -2.03 11.45 29.56
CA GLU A 561 -2.88 11.37 28.36
C GLU A 561 -3.67 10.07 28.35
N LEU A 562 -4.95 10.14 28.02
CA LEU A 562 -5.85 8.98 27.96
C LEU A 562 -5.96 8.34 26.58
N ASN A 563 -5.59 9.05 25.51
CA ASN A 563 -5.57 8.50 24.17
C ASN A 563 -4.31 7.66 23.94
N THR A 564 -4.37 6.78 22.96
CA THR A 564 -3.21 6.07 22.43
C THR A 564 -2.94 6.49 20.98
N MET A 565 -1.74 6.17 20.49
CA MET A 565 -1.34 6.41 19.12
C MET A 565 -2.06 5.43 18.17
N PRO A 566 -2.26 5.79 16.89
CA PRO A 566 -2.81 4.87 15.89
C PRO A 566 -1.82 3.76 15.55
N GLY A 567 -2.31 2.65 15.00
CA GLY A 567 -1.46 1.50 14.62
C GLY A 567 -0.32 1.87 13.67
N PHE A 568 -0.52 2.85 12.78
CA PHE A 568 0.53 3.29 11.88
C PHE A 568 1.71 4.00 12.56
N ALA A 569 1.61 4.37 13.82
CA ALA A 569 2.72 4.95 14.57
C ALA A 569 3.90 3.96 14.67
N GLY A 570 3.61 2.72 15.06
CA GLY A 570 4.62 1.67 15.17
C GLY A 570 5.16 1.20 13.84
N SER A 571 4.34 1.18 12.79
CA SER A 571 4.74 0.69 11.47
C SER A 571 5.47 1.73 10.61
N SER A 572 5.53 3.00 11.02
CA SER A 572 6.11 4.06 10.19
C SER A 572 7.63 4.03 10.08
N ALA A 573 8.34 3.54 11.10
CA ALA A 573 9.81 3.51 11.14
C ALA A 573 10.40 2.13 11.48
N TYR A 574 9.62 1.06 11.38
CA TYR A 574 10.07 -0.28 11.77
C TYR A 574 11.27 -0.79 10.98
N TYR A 575 11.41 -0.39 9.72
CA TYR A 575 12.55 -0.73 8.86
C TYR A 575 13.88 -0.20 9.42
N LEU A 576 13.90 0.93 10.12
CA LEU A 576 15.08 1.42 10.82
C LEU A 576 15.41 0.58 12.05
N ARG A 577 14.37 0.20 12.81
CA ARG A 577 14.57 -0.62 14.01
C ARG A 577 15.09 -2.02 13.69
N TYR A 578 14.72 -2.59 12.56
CA TYR A 578 15.28 -3.85 12.10
C TYR A 578 16.79 -3.81 11.85
N MET A 579 17.33 -2.64 11.50
CA MET A 579 18.77 -2.49 11.30
C MET A 579 19.55 -2.67 12.60
N ASP A 580 18.94 -2.33 13.75
CA ASP A 580 19.58 -2.38 15.07
C ASP A 580 18.56 -2.59 16.20
N PRO A 581 17.87 -3.76 16.22
CA PRO A 581 16.72 -3.96 17.09
C PRO A 581 17.05 -4.12 18.57
N HIS A 582 18.32 -4.34 18.91
CA HIS A 582 18.79 -4.58 20.28
C HIS A 582 19.49 -3.38 20.91
N ASP A 583 19.67 -2.30 20.17
CA ASP A 583 20.26 -1.08 20.73
C ASP A 583 19.24 -0.41 21.68
N ASP A 584 19.63 -0.24 22.93
CA ASP A 584 18.81 0.39 23.97
C ASP A 584 19.08 1.89 24.13
N LYS A 585 20.05 2.45 23.41
CA LYS A 585 20.49 3.85 23.50
C LYS A 585 19.92 4.73 22.39
N CYS A 586 19.64 4.15 21.24
CA CYS A 586 19.10 4.86 20.08
C CYS A 586 18.20 3.97 19.24
N LEU A 587 17.36 4.59 18.42
CA LEU A 587 16.48 3.90 17.45
C LEU A 587 17.31 3.02 16.51
N VAL A 588 18.37 3.56 15.98
CA VAL A 588 19.35 2.90 15.12
C VAL A 588 20.72 3.54 15.31
N SER A 589 21.78 2.74 15.47
CA SER A 589 23.15 3.23 15.55
C SER A 589 23.59 3.85 14.23
N LYS A 590 24.52 4.79 14.28
CA LYS A 590 25.12 5.37 13.07
C LYS A 590 25.83 4.34 12.21
N GLU A 591 26.42 3.33 12.81
CA GLU A 591 27.10 2.24 12.11
C GLU A 591 26.08 1.42 11.30
N ALA A 592 24.99 0.99 11.93
CA ALA A 592 23.94 0.21 11.26
C ALA A 592 23.22 1.04 10.17
N ASP A 593 22.89 2.30 10.46
CA ASP A 593 22.25 3.19 9.50
C ASP A 593 23.13 3.44 8.27
N ASN A 594 24.41 3.74 8.46
CA ASN A 594 25.34 3.98 7.37
C ASN A 594 25.65 2.73 6.55
N TYR A 595 25.56 1.55 7.14
CA TYR A 595 25.76 0.29 6.43
C TYR A 595 24.52 -0.12 5.63
N TRP A 596 23.36 -0.23 6.29
CA TRP A 596 22.12 -0.68 5.67
C TRP A 596 21.39 0.40 4.88
N GLN A 597 21.56 1.66 5.25
CA GLN A 597 21.04 2.88 4.62
C GLN A 597 19.51 2.91 4.54
N ASN A 598 18.94 2.37 3.49
CA ASN A 598 17.49 2.22 3.29
C ASN A 598 17.17 0.83 2.74
N VAL A 599 15.88 0.53 2.64
CA VAL A 599 15.41 -0.72 2.05
C VAL A 599 15.64 -0.71 0.55
N ASP A 600 16.38 -1.69 0.03
CA ASP A 600 16.64 -1.82 -1.41
C ASP A 600 15.42 -2.37 -2.17
N LEU A 601 14.75 -3.36 -1.58
CA LEU A 601 13.53 -3.95 -2.11
C LEU A 601 12.46 -4.05 -1.02
N TYR A 602 11.33 -3.40 -1.26
CA TYR A 602 10.15 -3.44 -0.40
C TYR A 602 8.98 -4.12 -1.09
N VAL A 603 8.39 -5.12 -0.46
CA VAL A 603 7.29 -5.90 -1.04
C VAL A 603 6.06 -5.80 -0.13
N GLY A 604 4.93 -5.42 -0.70
CA GLY A 604 3.68 -5.27 0.04
C GLY A 604 2.49 -4.87 -0.83
N GLY A 605 1.30 -4.81 -0.22
CA GLY A 605 0.06 -4.50 -0.92
C GLY A 605 -0.05 -3.06 -1.42
N CYS A 606 -0.69 -2.87 -2.56
CA CYS A 606 -0.92 -1.54 -3.14
C CYS A 606 -1.94 -0.70 -2.36
N GLU A 607 -2.75 -1.31 -1.51
CA GLU A 607 -3.71 -0.65 -0.63
C GLU A 607 -3.07 0.31 0.38
N HIS A 608 -1.77 0.18 0.61
CA HIS A 608 -1.00 1.02 1.52
C HIS A 608 -0.44 2.30 0.87
N ALA A 609 -0.74 2.55 -0.41
CA ALA A 609 -0.17 3.68 -1.17
C ALA A 609 -0.44 5.04 -0.55
N THR A 610 -1.64 5.28 -0.01
CA THR A 610 -2.06 6.56 0.59
C THR A 610 -2.02 6.58 2.12
N GLY A 611 -1.77 5.44 2.75
CA GLY A 611 -1.65 5.28 4.19
C GLY A 611 -0.20 5.06 4.62
N HIS A 612 0.15 3.81 4.92
CA HIS A 612 1.46 3.41 5.44
C HIS A 612 2.65 4.00 4.66
N LEU A 613 2.62 3.97 3.33
CA LEU A 613 3.74 4.48 2.52
C LEU A 613 3.93 5.99 2.64
N ILE A 614 2.86 6.77 2.75
CA ILE A 614 2.93 8.22 3.00
C ILE A 614 3.50 8.47 4.40
N TYR A 615 2.99 7.78 5.43
CA TYR A 615 3.43 7.96 6.80
C TYR A 615 4.88 7.54 7.01
N SER A 616 5.32 6.44 6.43
CA SER A 616 6.74 6.00 6.48
C SER A 616 7.66 7.00 5.80
N ARG A 617 7.28 7.55 4.66
CA ARG A 617 8.06 8.56 3.95
C ARG A 617 8.14 9.87 4.73
N PHE A 618 7.03 10.32 5.31
CA PHE A 618 7.00 11.48 6.21
C PHE A 618 7.90 11.26 7.42
N TRP A 619 7.74 10.14 8.12
CA TRP A 619 8.51 9.80 9.31
C TRP A 619 10.01 9.74 9.04
N ASN A 620 10.37 9.10 7.94
CA ASN A 620 11.78 9.01 7.53
C ASN A 620 12.39 10.37 7.20
N LYS A 621 11.65 11.25 6.50
CA LYS A 621 12.11 12.61 6.21
C LYS A 621 12.33 13.42 7.48
N PHE A 622 11.45 13.28 8.45
CA PHE A 622 11.62 13.88 9.76
C PHE A 622 12.87 13.36 10.47
N LEU A 623 13.07 12.04 10.50
CA LEU A 623 14.28 11.44 11.09
C LEU A 623 15.56 11.78 10.33
N PHE A 624 15.47 11.96 9.02
CA PHE A 624 16.55 12.49 8.21
C PHE A 624 16.92 13.93 8.62
N ASP A 625 15.94 14.78 8.85
CA ASP A 625 16.16 16.15 9.33
C ASP A 625 16.83 16.19 10.70
N LEU A 626 16.55 15.21 11.56
CA LEU A 626 17.22 15.04 12.85
C LEU A 626 18.63 14.43 12.73
N GLY A 627 19.04 13.97 11.55
CA GLY A 627 20.29 13.26 11.34
C GLY A 627 20.30 11.82 11.85
N VAL A 628 19.15 11.22 12.10
CA VAL A 628 19.02 9.81 12.55
C VAL A 628 19.11 8.86 11.36
N SER A 629 18.39 9.14 10.27
CA SER A 629 18.46 8.39 9.01
C SER A 629 19.42 9.10 8.03
N CYS A 630 20.28 8.34 7.36
CA CYS A 630 21.20 8.86 6.33
C CYS A 630 20.54 9.01 4.94
N LYS A 631 19.32 8.50 4.76
CA LYS A 631 18.55 8.57 3.51
C LYS A 631 17.24 9.30 3.71
N GLU A 632 16.84 10.11 2.71
CA GLU A 632 15.56 10.81 2.74
C GLU A 632 14.36 9.87 2.47
N GLU A 633 14.55 8.86 1.63
CA GLU A 633 13.52 7.88 1.29
C GLU A 633 13.77 6.54 1.96
N PRO A 634 12.74 5.93 2.57
CA PRO A 634 12.91 4.68 3.29
C PRO A 634 13.03 3.46 2.38
N PHE A 635 12.38 3.49 1.21
CA PHE A 635 12.22 2.34 0.32
C PHE A 635 12.61 2.72 -1.11
N GLN A 636 13.69 2.09 -1.62
CA GLN A 636 14.20 2.42 -2.95
C GLN A 636 13.33 1.85 -4.07
N LYS A 637 13.13 0.53 -4.06
CA LYS A 637 12.26 -0.18 -5.01
C LYS A 637 11.06 -0.77 -4.30
N LEU A 638 9.88 -0.54 -4.83
CA LEU A 638 8.63 -1.11 -4.34
C LEU A 638 8.06 -2.08 -5.38
N VAL A 639 7.71 -3.27 -4.92
CA VAL A 639 6.95 -4.26 -5.69
C VAL A 639 5.64 -4.55 -4.98
N ASN A 640 4.53 -4.29 -5.64
CA ASN A 640 3.21 -4.61 -5.12
C ASN A 640 2.76 -5.96 -5.66
N GLN A 641 2.61 -6.94 -4.79
CA GLN A 641 2.01 -8.22 -5.19
C GLN A 641 0.50 -8.05 -5.42
N GLY A 642 -0.03 -8.81 -6.38
CA GLY A 642 -1.46 -8.97 -6.57
C GLY A 642 -2.09 -9.79 -5.44
N MET A 643 -3.41 -9.91 -5.46
CA MET A 643 -4.14 -10.71 -4.47
C MET A 643 -4.36 -12.14 -4.98
N ILE A 644 -4.19 -13.12 -4.10
CA ILE A 644 -4.76 -14.45 -4.33
C ILE A 644 -6.25 -14.35 -4.00
N GLN A 645 -7.08 -14.63 -5.00
CA GLN A 645 -8.53 -14.61 -4.87
C GLN A 645 -9.05 -16.01 -4.47
N GLY A 646 -10.11 -16.04 -3.69
CA GLY A 646 -10.80 -17.27 -3.32
C GLY A 646 -11.97 -17.56 -4.23
N ARG A 647 -12.29 -18.82 -4.40
CA ARG A 647 -13.56 -19.24 -5.00
C ARG A 647 -14.58 -19.34 -3.88
N SER A 648 -15.53 -18.40 -3.83
CA SER A 648 -16.65 -18.44 -2.91
C SER A 648 -17.75 -19.34 -3.44
N ASN A 649 -18.41 -20.05 -2.56
CA ASN A 649 -19.62 -20.80 -2.87
C ASN A 649 -20.85 -20.16 -2.22
N PHE A 650 -21.99 -20.29 -2.86
CA PHE A 650 -23.25 -19.70 -2.43
C PHE A 650 -24.35 -20.75 -2.30
N VAL A 651 -25.11 -20.62 -1.23
CA VAL A 651 -26.43 -21.22 -1.10
C VAL A 651 -27.51 -20.15 -1.29
N TYR A 652 -28.67 -20.49 -1.77
CA TYR A 652 -29.72 -19.55 -2.12
C TYR A 652 -30.93 -19.76 -1.20
N ARG A 653 -31.09 -18.84 -0.25
CA ARG A 653 -32.21 -18.83 0.67
C ARG A 653 -33.43 -18.23 -0.02
N ILE A 654 -34.56 -18.95 0.01
CA ILE A 654 -35.84 -18.43 -0.47
C ILE A 654 -36.33 -17.36 0.52
N ASN A 655 -36.64 -16.17 0.00
CA ASN A 655 -37.17 -15.07 0.80
C ASN A 655 -38.60 -15.40 1.28
N SER A 656 -38.86 -15.20 2.56
CA SER A 656 -40.17 -15.44 3.18
C SER A 656 -40.39 -14.38 4.27
N ASP A 657 -41.61 -13.86 4.34
CA ASP A 657 -42.05 -12.95 5.39
C ASP A 657 -42.33 -13.69 6.72
N ASP A 658 -42.43 -15.01 6.68
CA ASP A 658 -42.66 -15.84 7.88
C ASP A 658 -41.35 -16.37 8.45
N HIS A 659 -40.78 -15.62 9.38
CA HIS A 659 -39.53 -15.96 10.07
C HIS A 659 -39.69 -17.07 11.13
N SER A 660 -40.89 -17.58 11.37
CA SER A 660 -41.13 -18.67 12.29
C SER A 660 -40.89 -20.06 11.67
N LYS A 661 -40.79 -20.15 10.34
CA LYS A 661 -40.52 -21.38 9.59
C LYS A 661 -39.04 -21.63 9.38
N ALA A 662 -38.71 -22.93 9.25
CA ALA A 662 -37.36 -23.33 8.88
C ALA A 662 -36.91 -22.68 7.56
N PRO A 663 -35.64 -22.23 7.44
CA PRO A 663 -35.17 -21.64 6.19
C PRO A 663 -35.12 -22.69 5.08
N VAL A 664 -35.57 -22.30 3.87
CA VAL A 664 -35.53 -23.15 2.69
C VAL A 664 -34.46 -22.65 1.73
N PHE A 665 -33.62 -23.55 1.27
CA PHE A 665 -32.58 -23.28 0.31
C PHE A 665 -32.82 -24.01 -0.99
N VAL A 666 -32.70 -23.30 -2.11
CA VAL A 666 -32.90 -23.87 -3.45
C VAL A 666 -31.57 -24.01 -4.16
N SER A 667 -31.35 -25.14 -4.83
CA SER A 667 -30.15 -25.42 -5.62
C SER A 667 -29.96 -24.40 -6.76
N ALA A 668 -28.69 -24.09 -7.10
CA ALA A 668 -28.31 -23.02 -8.02
C ALA A 668 -29.01 -23.05 -9.38
N GLY A 669 -29.24 -24.25 -9.95
CA GLY A 669 -29.90 -24.40 -11.24
C GLY A 669 -31.40 -24.08 -11.22
N LEU A 670 -32.04 -24.18 -10.06
CA LEU A 670 -33.47 -23.96 -9.86
C LEU A 670 -33.82 -22.58 -9.31
N LYS A 671 -32.81 -21.75 -8.99
CA LYS A 671 -33.00 -20.45 -8.30
C LYS A 671 -33.84 -19.44 -9.10
N LYS A 672 -33.92 -19.59 -10.42
CA LYS A 672 -34.67 -18.67 -11.29
C LYS A 672 -36.16 -18.66 -11.02
N ASP A 673 -36.69 -19.74 -10.48
CA ASP A 673 -38.12 -19.94 -10.20
C ASP A 673 -38.53 -19.39 -8.82
N TYR A 674 -37.59 -18.81 -8.07
CA TYR A 674 -37.79 -18.35 -6.68
C TYR A 674 -37.20 -16.98 -6.47
N ASP A 675 -37.78 -16.23 -5.55
CA ASP A 675 -37.14 -15.02 -5.00
C ASP A 675 -36.13 -15.42 -3.92
N VAL A 676 -34.84 -15.21 -4.19
CA VAL A 676 -33.77 -15.78 -3.36
C VAL A 676 -32.74 -14.73 -2.97
N THR A 677 -32.14 -14.91 -1.79
CA THR A 677 -30.94 -14.18 -1.32
C THR A 677 -29.76 -15.13 -1.32
N PRO A 678 -28.67 -14.81 -2.05
CA PRO A 678 -27.45 -15.59 -2.00
C PRO A 678 -26.75 -15.41 -0.66
N ILE A 679 -26.28 -16.51 -0.06
CA ILE A 679 -25.56 -16.53 1.19
C ILE A 679 -24.25 -17.28 0.98
N HIS A 680 -23.14 -16.70 1.39
CA HIS A 680 -21.83 -17.36 1.38
C HIS A 680 -21.86 -18.60 2.28
N VAL A 681 -21.27 -19.68 1.79
CA VAL A 681 -21.12 -20.92 2.54
C VAL A 681 -19.65 -21.30 2.64
N ASP A 682 -19.26 -21.91 3.75
CA ASP A 682 -17.89 -22.36 3.97
C ASP A 682 -17.46 -23.34 2.87
N VAL A 683 -16.40 -23.00 2.17
CA VAL A 683 -15.88 -23.83 1.04
C VAL A 683 -15.43 -25.21 1.48
N ASN A 684 -15.15 -25.41 2.78
CA ASN A 684 -14.72 -26.71 3.33
C ASN A 684 -15.87 -27.74 3.43
N ILE A 685 -17.14 -27.28 3.33
CA ILE A 685 -18.32 -28.14 3.32
C ILE A 685 -18.93 -28.26 1.93
N VAL A 686 -18.19 -27.86 0.90
CA VAL A 686 -18.59 -27.95 -0.52
C VAL A 686 -17.52 -28.74 -1.27
N SER A 687 -17.93 -29.74 -2.04
CA SER A 687 -17.03 -30.53 -2.88
C SER A 687 -17.55 -30.58 -4.32
N ALA A 688 -16.74 -30.09 -5.27
CA ALA A 688 -17.14 -29.97 -6.69
C ALA A 688 -18.53 -29.31 -6.86
N ASP A 689 -18.72 -28.20 -6.14
CA ASP A 689 -19.96 -27.43 -6.06
C ASP A 689 -21.16 -28.13 -5.42
N VAL A 690 -20.98 -29.35 -4.91
CA VAL A 690 -22.02 -30.08 -4.18
C VAL A 690 -21.90 -29.81 -2.69
N LEU A 691 -22.99 -29.33 -2.08
CA LEU A 691 -23.03 -29.04 -0.64
C LEU A 691 -23.15 -30.34 0.17
N ASP A 692 -22.36 -30.45 1.22
CA ASP A 692 -22.58 -31.40 2.32
C ASP A 692 -23.69 -30.83 3.22
N ILE A 693 -24.92 -31.35 3.03
CA ILE A 693 -26.12 -30.86 3.73
C ILE A 693 -26.04 -31.07 5.23
N ASP A 694 -25.51 -32.21 5.69
CA ASP A 694 -25.39 -32.50 7.12
C ASP A 694 -24.35 -31.57 7.77
N ALA A 695 -23.23 -31.36 7.12
CA ALA A 695 -22.22 -30.39 7.55
C ALA A 695 -22.76 -28.96 7.57
N PHE A 696 -23.60 -28.57 6.59
CA PHE A 696 -24.23 -27.25 6.54
C PHE A 696 -25.20 -27.03 7.71
N LYS A 697 -26.03 -28.02 8.01
CA LYS A 697 -26.95 -27.97 9.16
C LYS A 697 -26.22 -27.86 10.48
N ALA A 698 -25.07 -28.51 10.60
CA ALA A 698 -24.21 -28.46 11.78
C ALA A 698 -23.36 -27.18 11.86
N TRP A 699 -23.15 -26.47 10.73
CA TRP A 699 -22.28 -25.33 10.65
C TRP A 699 -22.78 -24.11 11.43
N ARG A 700 -24.13 -23.89 11.40
CA ARG A 700 -24.74 -22.82 12.17
C ARG A 700 -26.06 -23.24 12.78
N PRO A 701 -26.35 -22.86 14.05
CA PRO A 701 -27.57 -23.22 14.73
C PRO A 701 -28.85 -22.86 13.99
N GLU A 702 -28.85 -21.69 13.31
CA GLU A 702 -30.00 -21.20 12.53
C GLU A 702 -30.34 -22.05 11.30
N TYR A 703 -29.46 -22.96 10.91
CA TYR A 703 -29.65 -23.86 9.75
C TYR A 703 -29.90 -25.30 10.14
N ALA A 704 -30.01 -25.62 11.43
CA ALA A 704 -30.19 -26.99 11.94
C ALA A 704 -31.41 -27.69 11.34
N ASP A 705 -32.50 -26.93 11.15
CA ASP A 705 -33.77 -27.43 10.61
C ASP A 705 -34.01 -27.00 9.11
N ALA A 706 -32.95 -26.57 8.43
CA ALA A 706 -33.07 -26.09 7.05
C ALA A 706 -33.60 -27.18 6.10
N GLU A 707 -34.47 -26.77 5.18
CA GLU A 707 -34.99 -27.60 4.09
C GLU A 707 -34.31 -27.24 2.76
N PHE A 708 -34.18 -28.20 1.85
CA PHE A 708 -33.46 -28.06 0.61
C PHE A 708 -34.28 -28.50 -0.59
N ILE A 709 -34.29 -27.69 -1.65
CA ILE A 709 -34.81 -28.04 -2.97
C ILE A 709 -33.64 -28.46 -3.85
N LEU A 710 -33.57 -29.73 -4.19
CA LEU A 710 -32.40 -30.38 -4.78
C LEU A 710 -32.51 -30.49 -6.31
N GLU A 711 -31.37 -30.59 -6.99
CA GLU A 711 -31.20 -30.97 -8.38
C GLU A 711 -30.67 -32.39 -8.45
N ASP A 712 -31.40 -33.34 -9.07
CA ASP A 712 -30.98 -34.73 -9.20
C ASP A 712 -30.49 -35.37 -7.89
N GLY A 713 -31.13 -35.02 -6.78
CA GLY A 713 -30.81 -35.51 -5.45
C GLY A 713 -29.60 -34.86 -4.77
N LYS A 714 -29.06 -33.80 -5.36
CA LYS A 714 -27.92 -33.03 -4.84
C LYS A 714 -28.26 -31.56 -4.71
N TYR A 715 -27.62 -30.88 -3.74
CA TYR A 715 -27.65 -29.44 -3.66
C TYR A 715 -26.43 -28.88 -4.36
N ILE A 716 -26.62 -28.14 -5.44
CA ILE A 716 -25.54 -27.50 -6.19
C ILE A 716 -25.42 -26.05 -5.74
N CYS A 717 -24.23 -25.65 -5.28
CA CYS A 717 -23.93 -24.29 -4.91
C CYS A 717 -23.61 -23.43 -6.14
N GLY A 718 -23.92 -22.14 -6.06
CA GLY A 718 -23.34 -21.16 -6.95
C GLY A 718 -21.89 -20.87 -6.56
N TRP A 719 -21.15 -20.17 -7.42
CA TRP A 719 -19.79 -19.77 -7.15
C TRP A 719 -19.41 -18.44 -7.81
N ALA A 720 -18.43 -17.76 -7.22
CA ALA A 720 -17.80 -16.59 -7.79
C ALA A 720 -16.34 -16.49 -7.31
N VAL A 721 -15.50 -15.84 -8.09
CA VAL A 721 -14.14 -15.50 -7.69
C VAL A 721 -14.18 -14.16 -6.97
N GLU A 722 -13.74 -14.14 -5.72
CA GLU A 722 -13.78 -12.97 -4.85
C GLU A 722 -12.48 -12.84 -4.04
N LYS A 723 -12.33 -11.72 -3.33
CA LYS A 723 -11.24 -11.56 -2.36
C LYS A 723 -11.28 -12.71 -1.36
N MET A 724 -10.13 -13.34 -1.11
CA MET A 724 -10.02 -14.37 -0.08
C MET A 724 -10.10 -13.73 1.31
N SER A 725 -11.14 -14.03 2.05
CA SER A 725 -11.36 -13.51 3.40
C SER A 725 -12.26 -14.41 4.24
N LYS A 726 -12.17 -14.28 5.56
CA LYS A 726 -13.01 -15.04 6.50
C LYS A 726 -14.50 -14.74 6.32
N SER A 727 -14.86 -13.50 6.06
CA SER A 727 -16.25 -13.09 5.86
C SER A 727 -16.88 -13.69 4.62
N MET A 728 -16.07 -14.08 3.65
CA MET A 728 -16.50 -14.75 2.41
C MET A 728 -16.45 -16.29 2.53
N PHE A 729 -15.97 -16.82 3.66
CA PHE A 729 -15.83 -18.27 3.90
C PHE A 729 -15.10 -19.04 2.80
N ASN A 730 -14.15 -18.38 2.14
CA ASN A 730 -13.40 -18.90 0.99
C ASN A 730 -11.90 -19.06 1.27
N VAL A 731 -11.50 -19.07 2.55
CA VAL A 731 -10.11 -19.15 2.97
C VAL A 731 -9.54 -20.55 2.80
N VAL A 732 -8.37 -20.66 2.19
CA VAL A 732 -7.56 -21.88 2.13
C VAL A 732 -6.40 -21.75 3.11
N ASN A 733 -6.25 -22.74 3.99
CA ASN A 733 -5.21 -22.76 5.02
C ASN A 733 -3.89 -23.30 4.41
N PRO A 734 -2.78 -22.55 4.50
CA PRO A 734 -1.49 -23.01 3.97
C PRO A 734 -0.96 -24.26 4.67
N ASP A 735 -1.29 -24.51 5.94
CA ASP A 735 -0.84 -25.71 6.65
C ASP A 735 -1.32 -27.00 6.00
N MET A 736 -2.57 -27.03 5.54
CA MET A 736 -3.15 -28.19 4.83
C MET A 736 -2.39 -28.47 3.53
N ILE A 737 -1.99 -27.42 2.83
CA ILE A 737 -1.22 -27.53 1.59
C ILE A 737 0.20 -28.03 1.87
N VAL A 738 0.87 -27.49 2.87
CA VAL A 738 2.22 -27.90 3.29
C VAL A 738 2.21 -29.36 3.77
N GLU A 739 1.23 -29.78 4.54
CA GLU A 739 1.11 -31.15 5.02
C GLU A 739 0.92 -32.15 3.88
N LYS A 740 0.11 -31.79 2.90
CA LYS A 740 -0.22 -32.67 1.77
C LYS A 740 0.85 -32.69 0.68
N TYR A 741 1.42 -31.55 0.35
CA TYR A 741 2.29 -31.36 -0.82
C TYR A 741 3.70 -30.91 -0.50
N GLY A 742 3.94 -30.34 0.69
CA GLY A 742 5.19 -29.75 1.10
C GLY A 742 5.30 -28.24 0.85
N ALA A 743 6.22 -27.62 1.57
CA ALA A 743 6.47 -26.20 1.49
C ALA A 743 7.06 -25.79 0.14
N ASP A 744 8.00 -26.54 -0.40
CA ASP A 744 8.60 -26.25 -1.71
C ASP A 744 7.55 -26.27 -2.83
N THR A 745 6.61 -27.21 -2.77
CA THR A 745 5.48 -27.26 -3.72
C THR A 745 4.58 -26.02 -3.61
N LEU A 746 4.24 -25.59 -2.39
CA LEU A 746 3.46 -24.38 -2.15
C LEU A 746 4.19 -23.15 -2.73
N ARG A 747 5.46 -22.99 -2.44
CA ARG A 747 6.30 -21.88 -2.93
C ARG A 747 6.30 -21.80 -4.44
N LEU A 748 6.54 -22.93 -5.10
CA LEU A 748 6.51 -23.02 -6.58
C LEU A 748 5.12 -22.70 -7.14
N TYR A 749 4.08 -23.25 -6.53
CA TYR A 749 2.73 -23.08 -7.07
C TYR A 749 2.24 -21.63 -6.96
N GLU A 750 2.49 -20.96 -5.85
CA GLU A 750 2.11 -19.54 -5.71
C GLU A 750 2.80 -18.64 -6.74
N MET A 751 4.04 -18.94 -7.08
CA MET A 751 4.77 -18.22 -8.12
C MET A 751 4.37 -18.64 -9.54
N PHE A 752 3.90 -19.87 -9.71
CA PHE A 752 3.47 -20.41 -11.00
C PHE A 752 2.10 -19.91 -11.47
N LEU A 753 1.23 -19.52 -10.53
CA LEU A 753 -0.13 -19.06 -10.82
C LEU A 753 -0.21 -17.87 -11.79
N GLY A 754 0.82 -17.05 -11.85
CA GLY A 754 0.90 -15.91 -12.74
C GLY A 754 1.93 -14.87 -12.29
N PRO A 755 2.02 -13.73 -12.97
CA PRO A 755 2.91 -12.64 -12.57
C PRO A 755 2.65 -12.19 -11.12
N VAL A 756 3.71 -11.82 -10.40
CA VAL A 756 3.60 -11.44 -8.98
C VAL A 756 2.62 -10.30 -8.75
N GLU A 757 2.61 -9.30 -9.63
CA GLU A 757 1.77 -8.11 -9.51
C GLU A 757 0.30 -8.32 -9.90
N ALA A 758 -0.01 -9.43 -10.57
CA ALA A 758 -1.38 -9.73 -11.01
C ALA A 758 -2.17 -10.46 -9.92
N SER A 759 -3.42 -10.06 -9.73
CA SER A 759 -4.38 -10.85 -8.95
C SER A 759 -4.77 -12.11 -9.69
N LYS A 760 -4.93 -13.21 -8.96
CA LYS A 760 -5.14 -14.55 -9.54
C LYS A 760 -5.97 -15.43 -8.62
N PRO A 761 -6.88 -16.28 -9.19
CA PRO A 761 -7.66 -17.19 -8.38
C PRO A 761 -6.80 -18.36 -7.89
N TRP A 762 -7.07 -18.80 -6.66
CA TRP A 762 -6.51 -20.02 -6.12
C TRP A 762 -7.30 -21.24 -6.64
N ASP A 763 -6.57 -22.21 -7.16
CA ASP A 763 -7.13 -23.52 -7.53
C ASP A 763 -6.26 -24.64 -6.94
N THR A 764 -6.74 -25.28 -5.89
CA THR A 764 -6.02 -26.35 -5.19
C THR A 764 -5.71 -27.54 -6.13
N ASN A 765 -6.50 -27.77 -7.17
CA ASN A 765 -6.25 -28.86 -8.11
C ASN A 765 -5.02 -28.64 -8.99
N GLY A 766 -4.63 -27.39 -9.25
CA GLY A 766 -3.47 -27.04 -10.06
C GLY A 766 -2.11 -27.33 -9.41
N ILE A 767 -2.07 -27.50 -8.09
CA ILE A 767 -0.83 -27.70 -7.34
C ILE A 767 -0.11 -29.03 -7.66
N ASP A 768 -0.85 -30.04 -8.09
CA ASP A 768 -0.29 -31.37 -8.45
C ASP A 768 0.78 -31.27 -9.54
N GLY A 769 0.67 -30.30 -10.44
CA GLY A 769 1.68 -30.08 -11.48
C GLY A 769 3.04 -29.74 -10.91
N CYS A 770 3.08 -28.85 -9.94
CA CYS A 770 4.32 -28.47 -9.24
C CYS A 770 4.87 -29.61 -8.37
N PHE A 771 3.99 -30.35 -7.71
CA PHE A 771 4.39 -31.50 -6.92
C PHE A 771 5.04 -32.61 -7.77
N ARG A 772 4.42 -32.94 -8.92
CA ARG A 772 5.00 -33.89 -9.89
C ARG A 772 6.31 -33.39 -10.47
N PHE A 773 6.43 -32.09 -10.70
CA PHE A 773 7.68 -31.48 -11.15
C PHE A 773 8.82 -31.72 -10.15
N LEU A 774 8.60 -31.50 -8.84
CA LEU A 774 9.62 -31.75 -7.83
C LEU A 774 10.06 -33.23 -7.78
N LYS A 775 9.12 -34.17 -7.98
CA LYS A 775 9.45 -35.60 -8.12
C LYS A 775 10.34 -35.86 -9.34
N LYS A 776 10.03 -35.23 -10.49
CA LYS A 776 10.87 -35.33 -11.69
C LYS A 776 12.27 -34.73 -11.48
N PHE A 777 12.32 -33.60 -10.76
CA PHE A 777 13.57 -32.96 -10.39
C PHE A 777 14.43 -33.89 -9.53
N TRP A 778 13.83 -34.48 -8.49
CA TRP A 778 14.50 -35.49 -7.64
C TRP A 778 15.04 -36.68 -8.42
N ASN A 779 14.30 -37.14 -9.43
CA ASN A 779 14.70 -38.28 -10.27
C ASN A 779 15.84 -37.98 -11.24
N LEU A 780 16.30 -36.73 -11.34
CA LEU A 780 17.59 -36.44 -12.01
C LEU A 780 18.80 -36.89 -11.17
N TYR A 781 18.63 -37.02 -9.86
CA TYR A 781 19.67 -37.33 -8.87
C TYR A 781 19.59 -38.79 -8.37
N TYR A 782 18.36 -39.31 -8.27
CA TYR A 782 18.13 -40.70 -7.87
C TYR A 782 17.34 -41.45 -8.94
N GLU A 783 17.79 -42.68 -9.21
CA GLU A 783 17.01 -43.55 -10.07
C GLU A 783 15.64 -43.83 -9.42
N ASN A 784 14.60 -43.78 -10.21
CA ASN A 784 13.23 -43.89 -9.73
C ASN A 784 13.01 -45.13 -8.85
N ARG A 785 12.55 -44.91 -7.61
CA ARG A 785 12.28 -45.92 -6.57
C ARG A 785 13.47 -46.77 -6.14
N THR A 786 14.68 -46.30 -6.38
CA THR A 786 15.94 -46.96 -5.95
C THR A 786 16.79 -45.96 -5.17
N ASP A 787 17.80 -46.45 -4.43
CA ASP A 787 18.78 -45.60 -3.74
C ASP A 787 20.01 -45.34 -4.63
N ASN A 788 19.94 -45.67 -5.92
CA ASN A 788 21.02 -45.46 -6.85
C ASN A 788 21.16 -43.94 -7.19
N PHE A 789 22.27 -43.35 -6.74
CA PHE A 789 22.61 -41.95 -6.98
C PHE A 789 23.23 -41.79 -8.36
N LEU A 790 22.67 -40.95 -9.22
CA LEU A 790 23.02 -40.84 -10.64
C LEU A 790 24.16 -39.88 -10.95
N PRO A 791 24.35 -38.71 -10.30
CA PRO A 791 25.41 -37.77 -10.63
C PRO A 791 26.80 -38.36 -10.44
N SER A 792 27.71 -38.09 -11.41
CA SER A 792 29.09 -38.57 -11.38
C SER A 792 30.07 -37.47 -11.82
N ALA A 793 31.16 -37.35 -11.08
CA ALA A 793 32.25 -36.45 -11.43
C ALA A 793 32.98 -36.87 -12.74
N ASN A 794 32.91 -38.19 -13.08
CA ASN A 794 33.51 -38.73 -14.26
C ASN A 794 32.61 -38.69 -15.53
N ALA A 795 31.35 -38.34 -15.39
CA ALA A 795 30.44 -38.17 -16.52
C ALA A 795 30.76 -36.88 -17.26
N GLU A 796 30.90 -36.94 -18.56
CA GLU A 796 31.09 -35.73 -19.37
C GLU A 796 29.77 -34.98 -19.57
N ALA A 797 29.86 -33.65 -19.63
CA ALA A 797 28.73 -32.81 -20.00
C ALA A 797 28.62 -32.77 -21.54
N SER A 798 27.45 -33.16 -22.05
CA SER A 798 27.18 -33.03 -23.48
C SER A 798 27.01 -31.57 -23.88
N ALA A 799 27.25 -31.26 -25.16
CA ALA A 799 26.95 -29.90 -25.68
C ALA A 799 25.48 -29.49 -25.47
N ASP A 800 24.55 -30.45 -25.62
CA ASP A 800 23.14 -30.23 -25.39
C ASP A 800 22.82 -29.91 -23.90
N SER A 801 23.49 -30.65 -22.98
CA SER A 801 23.32 -30.37 -21.55
C SER A 801 23.87 -28.99 -21.16
N MET A 802 25.00 -28.59 -21.71
CA MET A 802 25.58 -27.25 -21.48
C MET A 802 24.70 -26.15 -22.06
N LYS A 803 24.13 -26.39 -23.24
CA LYS A 803 23.16 -25.45 -23.85
C LYS A 803 21.92 -25.30 -23.00
N THR A 804 21.32 -26.41 -22.55
CA THR A 804 20.17 -26.41 -21.66
C THR A 804 20.47 -25.66 -20.37
N LEU A 805 21.62 -25.91 -19.74
CA LEU A 805 22.04 -25.23 -18.50
C LEU A 805 22.16 -23.71 -18.68
N HIS A 806 22.94 -23.28 -19.69
CA HIS A 806 23.20 -21.84 -19.87
C HIS A 806 21.97 -21.07 -20.36
N LYS A 807 21.09 -21.71 -21.12
CA LYS A 807 19.78 -21.16 -21.45
C LYS A 807 18.93 -20.92 -20.18
N LEU A 808 18.94 -21.89 -19.28
CA LEU A 808 18.26 -21.80 -17.99
C LEU A 808 18.89 -20.73 -17.09
N ILE A 809 20.22 -20.69 -16.97
CA ILE A 809 20.91 -19.66 -16.17
C ILE A 809 20.48 -18.25 -16.61
N LYS A 810 20.54 -17.99 -17.92
CA LYS A 810 20.14 -16.68 -18.44
C LYS A 810 18.67 -16.37 -18.14
N LYS A 811 17.77 -17.31 -18.45
CA LYS A 811 16.33 -17.13 -18.27
C LYS A 811 15.96 -16.89 -16.81
N VAL A 812 16.46 -17.70 -15.89
CA VAL A 812 16.13 -17.59 -14.47
C VAL A 812 16.72 -16.31 -13.86
N THR A 813 17.94 -15.95 -14.24
CA THR A 813 18.57 -14.70 -13.77
C THR A 813 17.76 -13.48 -14.21
N ASP A 814 17.45 -13.39 -15.51
CA ASP A 814 16.66 -12.28 -16.05
C ASP A 814 15.24 -12.22 -15.43
N ASP A 815 14.62 -13.39 -15.23
CA ASP A 815 13.26 -13.48 -14.67
C ASP A 815 13.23 -13.09 -13.18
N ILE A 816 14.22 -13.47 -12.38
CA ILE A 816 14.28 -13.05 -10.96
C ILE A 816 14.45 -11.55 -10.86
N GLU A 817 15.34 -10.96 -11.64
CA GLU A 817 15.54 -9.48 -11.66
C GLU A 817 14.28 -8.72 -12.06
N ASN A 818 13.40 -9.32 -12.87
CA ASN A 818 12.16 -8.73 -13.35
C ASN A 818 10.90 -9.27 -12.62
N PHE A 819 11.04 -10.06 -11.57
CA PHE A 819 9.93 -10.70 -10.85
C PHE A 819 9.00 -11.55 -11.73
N SER A 820 9.54 -12.12 -12.81
CA SER A 820 8.84 -13.02 -13.74
C SER A 820 8.96 -14.48 -13.32
N TYR A 821 8.61 -14.79 -12.09
CA TYR A 821 8.85 -16.12 -11.50
C TYR A 821 8.04 -17.24 -12.14
N ASN A 822 6.84 -16.95 -12.63
CA ASN A 822 6.01 -17.93 -13.34
C ASN A 822 6.71 -18.48 -14.58
N THR A 823 7.41 -17.64 -15.32
CA THR A 823 8.19 -18.06 -16.50
C THR A 823 9.48 -18.79 -16.12
N SER A 824 10.09 -18.44 -14.97
CA SER A 824 11.21 -19.20 -14.41
C SER A 824 10.84 -20.65 -14.12
N ILE A 825 9.68 -20.87 -13.48
CA ILE A 825 9.21 -22.21 -13.12
C ILE A 825 8.93 -23.03 -14.39
N SER A 826 8.31 -22.43 -15.39
CA SER A 826 8.13 -23.07 -16.69
C SER A 826 9.47 -23.44 -17.35
N ALA A 827 10.47 -22.57 -17.27
CA ALA A 827 11.82 -22.83 -17.77
C ALA A 827 12.50 -23.99 -17.02
N PHE A 828 12.34 -24.08 -15.70
CA PHE A 828 12.81 -25.24 -14.92
C PHE A 828 12.15 -26.54 -15.37
N MET A 829 10.84 -26.53 -15.59
CA MET A 829 10.11 -27.72 -16.05
C MET A 829 10.62 -28.21 -17.41
N ILE A 830 10.89 -27.30 -18.33
CA ILE A 830 11.47 -27.61 -19.65
C ILE A 830 12.90 -28.18 -19.49
N ALA A 831 13.75 -27.49 -18.74
CA ALA A 831 15.13 -27.89 -18.54
C ALA A 831 15.25 -29.28 -17.89
N VAL A 832 14.46 -29.58 -16.87
CA VAL A 832 14.41 -30.88 -16.19
C VAL A 832 14.02 -31.99 -17.17
N SER A 833 13.04 -31.74 -18.04
CA SER A 833 12.63 -32.69 -19.07
C SER A 833 13.75 -32.91 -20.09
N GLU A 834 14.44 -31.87 -20.51
CA GLU A 834 15.58 -31.96 -21.42
C GLU A 834 16.74 -32.72 -20.79
N PHE A 835 17.13 -32.45 -19.54
CA PHE A 835 18.17 -33.19 -18.83
C PHE A 835 17.84 -34.67 -18.66
N ALA A 836 16.58 -34.99 -18.40
CA ALA A 836 16.14 -36.40 -18.32
C ALA A 836 16.26 -37.11 -19.68
N GLN A 837 15.84 -36.48 -20.77
CA GLN A 837 16.00 -37.01 -22.12
C GLN A 837 17.46 -37.19 -22.51
N GLN A 838 18.32 -36.24 -22.17
CA GLN A 838 19.76 -36.26 -22.42
C GLN A 838 20.49 -37.26 -21.52
N LYS A 839 19.82 -37.83 -20.51
CA LYS A 839 20.43 -38.68 -19.47
C LYS A 839 21.65 -37.99 -18.83
N CYS A 840 21.52 -36.69 -18.54
CA CYS A 840 22.59 -35.90 -17.94
C CYS A 840 22.95 -36.44 -16.58
N ARG A 841 24.22 -36.82 -16.38
CA ARG A 841 24.80 -37.30 -15.11
C ARG A 841 26.02 -36.50 -14.69
N ASN A 842 26.37 -35.45 -15.40
CA ASN A 842 27.51 -34.61 -15.06
C ASN A 842 27.23 -33.91 -13.74
N LYS A 843 28.10 -34.17 -12.75
CA LYS A 843 27.92 -33.61 -11.39
C LYS A 843 27.90 -32.10 -11.38
N GLN A 844 28.75 -31.42 -12.11
CA GLN A 844 28.86 -29.96 -12.12
C GLN A 844 27.62 -29.30 -12.72
N VAL A 845 27.04 -29.84 -13.78
CA VAL A 845 25.81 -29.37 -14.40
C VAL A 845 24.65 -29.50 -13.42
N LEU A 846 24.52 -30.68 -12.78
CA LEU A 846 23.42 -30.95 -11.83
C LEU A 846 23.58 -30.17 -10.52
N GLU A 847 24.77 -29.87 -10.09
CA GLU A 847 25.06 -29.01 -8.93
C GLU A 847 24.67 -27.57 -9.20
N GLN A 848 24.97 -27.02 -10.38
CA GLN A 848 24.51 -25.70 -10.79
C GLN A 848 22.99 -25.62 -10.90
N LEU A 849 22.34 -26.69 -11.34
CA LEU A 849 20.88 -26.77 -11.38
C LEU A 849 20.26 -26.67 -9.96
N VAL A 850 20.91 -27.31 -8.97
CA VAL A 850 20.48 -27.19 -7.55
C VAL A 850 20.58 -25.75 -7.06
N VAL A 851 21.65 -25.04 -7.38
CA VAL A 851 21.84 -23.64 -7.01
C VAL A 851 20.77 -22.76 -7.67
N LEU A 852 20.45 -22.99 -8.93
CA LEU A 852 19.42 -22.23 -9.65
C LEU A 852 18.04 -22.39 -9.04
N ILE A 853 17.66 -23.58 -8.57
CA ILE A 853 16.34 -23.81 -7.99
C ILE A 853 16.26 -23.43 -6.51
N ALA A 854 17.38 -23.29 -5.83
CA ALA A 854 17.44 -23.04 -4.39
C ALA A 854 16.57 -21.84 -3.93
N PRO A 855 16.53 -20.71 -4.63
CA PRO A 855 15.63 -19.61 -4.24
C PRO A 855 14.14 -19.99 -4.25
N PHE A 856 13.74 -20.84 -5.17
CA PHE A 856 12.35 -21.26 -5.38
C PHE A 856 11.93 -22.41 -4.47
N ALA A 857 12.80 -23.41 -4.34
CA ALA A 857 12.55 -24.63 -3.57
C ALA A 857 13.78 -24.95 -2.67
N PRO A 858 13.93 -24.21 -1.56
CA PRO A 858 15.15 -24.23 -0.77
C PRO A 858 15.39 -25.57 -0.06
N HIS A 859 14.35 -26.30 0.33
CA HIS A 859 14.52 -27.53 1.08
C HIS A 859 15.06 -28.68 0.22
N ILE A 860 14.46 -28.94 -0.92
CA ILE A 860 14.97 -29.95 -1.86
C ILE A 860 16.38 -29.59 -2.36
N ALA A 861 16.62 -28.32 -2.59
CA ALA A 861 17.93 -27.83 -3.02
C ALA A 861 19.00 -28.06 -1.95
N GLU A 862 18.71 -27.77 -0.68
CA GLU A 862 19.66 -28.00 0.42
C GLU A 862 19.98 -29.49 0.57
N GLU A 863 18.98 -30.38 0.50
CA GLU A 863 19.18 -31.82 0.57
C GLU A 863 20.08 -32.31 -0.55
N LEU A 864 19.78 -31.97 -1.79
CA LEU A 864 20.54 -32.40 -2.95
C LEU A 864 21.95 -31.80 -2.97
N TRP A 865 22.13 -30.56 -2.50
CA TRP A 865 23.41 -29.90 -2.37
C TRP A 865 24.39 -30.71 -1.47
N HIS A 866 23.88 -31.15 -0.31
CA HIS A 866 24.65 -31.96 0.63
C HIS A 866 24.89 -33.39 0.11
N VAL A 867 23.90 -34.00 -0.54
CA VAL A 867 24.06 -35.33 -1.17
C VAL A 867 25.12 -35.31 -2.28
N LEU A 868 25.28 -34.20 -2.98
CA LEU A 868 26.34 -33.98 -3.96
C LEU A 868 27.74 -33.88 -3.35
N GLY A 869 27.86 -33.87 -2.02
CA GLY A 869 29.11 -33.85 -1.29
C GLY A 869 29.59 -32.50 -0.79
N ASN A 870 28.73 -31.50 -0.82
CA ASN A 870 29.03 -30.17 -0.29
C ASN A 870 28.78 -30.15 1.22
N GLU A 871 29.68 -29.54 1.98
CA GLU A 871 29.58 -29.45 3.45
C GLU A 871 28.93 -28.16 3.95
N THR A 872 28.93 -27.11 3.12
CA THR A 872 28.33 -25.81 3.43
C THR A 872 26.84 -25.75 3.01
N THR A 873 26.11 -24.76 3.48
CA THR A 873 24.73 -24.55 3.02
C THR A 873 24.68 -24.09 1.56
N VAL A 874 23.68 -24.54 0.83
CA VAL A 874 23.43 -24.07 -0.55
C VAL A 874 23.19 -22.55 -0.61
N CYS A 875 22.74 -21.94 0.49
CA CYS A 875 22.51 -20.51 0.60
C CYS A 875 23.78 -19.67 0.38
N ASP A 876 24.95 -20.24 0.65
CA ASP A 876 26.25 -19.60 0.49
C ASP A 876 27.01 -20.07 -0.78
N ALA A 877 26.36 -20.83 -1.64
CA ALA A 877 26.90 -21.17 -2.95
C ALA A 877 27.00 -19.92 -3.84
N GLN A 878 27.72 -20.04 -4.93
CA GLN A 878 27.84 -18.98 -5.92
C GLN A 878 26.79 -19.15 -7.02
N TRP A 879 26.07 -18.08 -7.36
CA TRP A 879 25.14 -18.09 -8.48
C TRP A 879 25.85 -18.44 -9.79
N PRO A 880 25.33 -19.37 -10.59
CA PRO A 880 25.97 -19.79 -11.82
C PRO A 880 26.12 -18.63 -12.80
N LYS A 881 27.28 -18.55 -13.45
CA LYS A 881 27.57 -17.54 -14.46
C LYS A 881 27.13 -18.01 -15.84
N PHE A 882 26.43 -17.12 -16.55
CA PHE A 882 26.05 -17.37 -17.94
C PHE A 882 27.23 -17.18 -18.89
N GLU A 883 27.40 -18.14 -19.83
CA GLU A 883 28.37 -18.06 -20.87
C GLU A 883 27.70 -18.26 -22.24
N ALA A 884 27.67 -17.22 -23.06
CA ALA A 884 26.99 -17.20 -24.36
C ALA A 884 27.54 -18.23 -25.36
N LYS A 885 28.77 -18.65 -25.20
CA LYS A 885 29.43 -19.66 -26.07
C LYS A 885 28.66 -20.98 -26.15
N TYR A 886 27.95 -21.36 -25.08
CA TYR A 886 27.20 -22.62 -25.04
C TYR A 886 25.83 -22.54 -25.73
N LEU A 887 25.34 -21.33 -26.07
CA LEU A 887 24.11 -21.12 -26.83
C LEU A 887 24.32 -21.15 -28.34
N VAL A 888 25.55 -21.12 -28.80
CA VAL A 888 25.86 -21.23 -30.22
C VAL A 888 25.50 -22.65 -30.70
N GLU A 889 24.59 -22.72 -31.63
CA GLU A 889 24.17 -23.99 -32.23
C GLU A 889 25.36 -24.57 -32.99
N SER A 890 25.83 -25.72 -32.54
CA SER A 890 26.85 -26.51 -33.29
C SER A 890 26.24 -27.15 -34.54
N GLU A 891 24.95 -27.36 -34.54
CA GLU A 891 24.18 -27.95 -35.63
C GLU A 891 22.92 -27.15 -35.94
N VAL A 892 22.59 -27.08 -37.22
CA VAL A 892 21.36 -26.50 -37.74
C VAL A 892 20.56 -27.57 -38.45
N GLN A 893 19.30 -27.74 -38.08
CA GLN A 893 18.37 -28.64 -38.74
C GLN A 893 17.71 -27.95 -39.92
N LEU A 894 17.93 -28.45 -41.12
CA LEU A 894 17.33 -27.91 -42.34
C LEU A 894 16.26 -28.89 -42.89
N THR A 895 15.17 -28.32 -43.36
CA THR A 895 14.16 -29.06 -44.10
C THR A 895 14.63 -29.27 -45.53
N ILE A 896 14.71 -30.53 -45.97
CA ILE A 896 15.07 -30.90 -47.35
C ILE A 896 13.81 -31.05 -48.17
N SER A 897 13.70 -30.28 -49.25
CA SER A 897 12.59 -30.29 -50.16
C SER A 897 13.03 -30.60 -51.60
N PHE A 898 12.14 -31.20 -52.35
CA PHE A 898 12.30 -31.46 -53.80
C PHE A 898 11.16 -30.79 -54.53
N ASN A 899 11.51 -29.92 -55.48
CA ASN A 899 10.55 -29.11 -56.25
C ASN A 899 9.53 -28.40 -55.34
N GLY A 900 10.01 -27.82 -54.21
CA GLY A 900 9.22 -27.07 -53.24
C GLY A 900 8.39 -27.90 -52.26
N LYS A 901 8.43 -29.26 -52.36
CA LYS A 901 7.74 -30.14 -51.41
C LYS A 901 8.71 -30.65 -50.36
N ALA A 902 8.51 -30.34 -49.08
CA ALA A 902 9.28 -30.83 -47.96
C ALA A 902 9.24 -32.37 -47.88
N ARG A 903 10.38 -33.03 -47.66
CA ARG A 903 10.48 -34.48 -47.68
C ARG A 903 11.02 -35.07 -46.39
N PHE A 904 12.11 -34.49 -45.87
CA PHE A 904 12.74 -34.91 -44.61
C PHE A 904 13.54 -33.78 -44.01
N GLN A 905 14.03 -33.97 -42.80
CA GLN A 905 14.90 -33.02 -42.10
C GLN A 905 16.27 -33.64 -41.91
N LYS A 906 17.31 -32.82 -42.04
CA LYS A 906 18.71 -33.26 -41.84
C LYS A 906 19.47 -32.21 -41.05
N LYS A 907 20.31 -32.63 -40.12
CA LYS A 907 21.19 -31.76 -39.32
C LYS A 907 22.51 -31.54 -40.09
N PHE A 908 22.99 -30.31 -40.00
CA PHE A 908 24.27 -29.88 -40.58
C PHE A 908 25.04 -29.09 -39.53
N PRO A 909 26.38 -29.09 -39.53
CA PRO A 909 27.17 -28.18 -38.74
C PRO A 909 26.74 -26.73 -38.99
N ALA A 910 26.64 -25.90 -37.93
CA ALA A 910 26.14 -24.50 -38.03
C ALA A 910 27.05 -23.64 -38.94
N ASP A 911 28.31 -24.00 -39.06
CA ASP A 911 29.35 -23.37 -39.87
C ASP A 911 29.51 -24.03 -41.27
N ALA A 912 28.67 -25.02 -41.61
CA ALA A 912 28.71 -25.67 -42.91
C ALA A 912 28.47 -24.67 -44.05
N THR A 913 29.33 -24.71 -45.04
CA THR A 913 29.14 -23.88 -46.23
C THR A 913 27.97 -24.38 -47.07
N ASN A 914 27.35 -23.49 -47.85
CA ASN A 914 26.28 -23.89 -48.75
C ASN A 914 26.67 -25.03 -49.70
N ASP A 915 27.91 -25.05 -50.15
CA ASP A 915 28.44 -26.12 -51.05
C ASP A 915 28.51 -27.46 -50.28
N ALA A 916 28.97 -27.45 -49.05
CA ALA A 916 29.02 -28.65 -48.19
C ALA A 916 27.61 -29.18 -47.92
N ILE A 917 26.67 -28.30 -47.63
CA ILE A 917 25.24 -28.65 -47.42
C ILE A 917 24.65 -29.27 -48.70
N GLN A 918 24.90 -28.68 -49.88
CA GLN A 918 24.44 -29.19 -51.14
C GLN A 918 24.95 -30.59 -51.43
N GLN A 919 26.27 -30.80 -51.29
CA GLN A 919 26.90 -32.10 -51.46
C GLN A 919 26.33 -33.14 -50.51
N ALA A 920 26.20 -32.79 -49.22
CA ALA A 920 25.66 -33.70 -48.21
C ALA A 920 24.19 -34.07 -48.44
N VAL A 921 23.38 -33.14 -48.96
CA VAL A 921 21.98 -33.41 -49.31
C VAL A 921 21.89 -34.30 -50.54
N LEU A 922 22.71 -34.06 -51.57
CA LEU A 922 22.72 -34.89 -52.79
C LEU A 922 23.27 -36.31 -52.57
N ALA A 923 24.16 -36.47 -51.60
CA ALA A 923 24.73 -37.77 -51.21
C ALA A 923 23.89 -38.55 -50.19
N ASP A 924 22.84 -37.97 -49.66
CA ASP A 924 21.99 -38.56 -48.61
C ASP A 924 21.15 -39.71 -49.16
N GLU A 925 21.14 -40.86 -48.47
CA GLU A 925 20.31 -41.98 -48.82
C GLU A 925 18.82 -41.70 -49.04
N GLN A 926 18.27 -40.80 -48.20
CA GLN A 926 16.89 -40.38 -48.32
C GLN A 926 16.64 -39.55 -49.58
N SER A 927 17.66 -38.81 -50.04
CA SER A 927 17.57 -38.04 -51.27
C SER A 927 17.57 -38.92 -52.53
N GLN A 928 18.23 -40.03 -52.48
CA GLN A 928 18.35 -40.95 -53.64
C GLN A 928 16.96 -41.39 -54.18
N LYS A 929 15.98 -41.56 -53.28
CA LYS A 929 14.62 -41.93 -53.68
C LYS A 929 13.94 -40.87 -54.54
N TYR A 930 14.36 -39.62 -54.45
CA TYR A 930 13.80 -38.51 -55.23
C TYR A 930 14.69 -38.13 -56.41
N LEU A 931 15.92 -38.56 -56.39
CA LEU A 931 16.92 -38.30 -57.45
C LEU A 931 16.99 -39.39 -58.52
N ASP A 932 16.49 -40.59 -58.24
CA ASP A 932 16.55 -41.75 -59.16
C ASP A 932 15.85 -41.44 -60.48
N GLY A 933 16.62 -41.58 -61.57
CA GLY A 933 16.17 -41.31 -62.95
C GLY A 933 15.91 -39.80 -63.25
N LYS A 934 16.35 -38.87 -62.40
CA LYS A 934 16.14 -37.44 -62.59
C LYS A 934 17.43 -36.66 -62.63
N THR A 935 17.43 -35.52 -63.30
CA THR A 935 18.55 -34.62 -63.41
C THR A 935 18.37 -33.45 -62.40
N VAL A 936 19.41 -33.19 -61.60
CA VAL A 936 19.42 -32.01 -60.68
C VAL A 936 19.66 -30.76 -61.51
N VAL A 937 18.73 -29.86 -61.50
CA VAL A 937 18.80 -28.57 -62.22
C VAL A 937 19.51 -27.54 -61.32
N LYS A 938 19.12 -27.47 -60.03
CA LYS A 938 19.65 -26.47 -59.06
C LYS A 938 19.37 -26.92 -57.62
N VAL A 939 20.30 -26.63 -56.75
CA VAL A 939 20.09 -26.77 -55.31
C VAL A 939 20.10 -25.35 -54.68
N ILE A 940 19.04 -25.00 -53.98
CA ILE A 940 18.91 -23.71 -53.33
C ILE A 940 18.96 -23.92 -51.81
N VAL A 941 19.98 -23.36 -51.19
CA VAL A 941 20.17 -23.39 -49.73
C VAL A 941 19.72 -22.03 -49.18
N VAL A 942 18.63 -22.03 -48.36
CA VAL A 942 18.21 -20.85 -47.57
C VAL A 942 18.76 -21.06 -46.18
N PRO A 943 19.74 -20.27 -45.75
CA PRO A 943 20.38 -20.46 -44.46
C PRO A 943 19.42 -20.58 -43.33
N LYS A 944 19.60 -21.54 -42.41
CA LYS A 944 18.77 -21.81 -41.21
C LYS A 944 17.29 -22.12 -41.47
N LYS A 945 16.89 -22.42 -42.72
CA LYS A 945 15.48 -22.72 -43.05
C LYS A 945 15.28 -23.98 -43.86
N ILE A 946 15.76 -24.02 -45.08
CA ILE A 946 15.40 -25.06 -46.02
C ILE A 946 16.45 -25.22 -47.11
N VAL A 947 16.58 -26.46 -47.56
CA VAL A 947 17.32 -26.80 -48.82
C VAL A 947 16.30 -27.28 -49.83
N ASN A 948 16.20 -26.63 -50.95
CA ASN A 948 15.32 -27.06 -52.06
C ASN A 948 16.11 -27.56 -53.24
N VAL A 949 15.96 -28.83 -53.58
CA VAL A 949 16.55 -29.48 -54.73
C VAL A 949 15.55 -29.41 -55.87
N VAL A 950 15.90 -28.68 -56.91
CA VAL A 950 15.08 -28.61 -58.14
C VAL A 950 15.54 -29.72 -59.10
N ILE A 951 14.65 -30.61 -59.40
CA ILE A 951 14.86 -31.78 -60.25
C ILE A 951 13.92 -31.77 -61.44
N LYS A 952 14.40 -32.28 -62.54
CA LYS A 952 13.67 -32.43 -63.86
C LYS A 952 13.64 -33.86 -64.32
#